data_6b63c86e6f3961ce1f3a4f9fdb9386d7
#
_entry.id   6b63c86e6f3961ce1f3a4f9fdb9386d7
#
_cell.length_a   1.000
_cell.length_b   1.000
_cell.length_c   1.000
_cell.angle_alpha   90.00
_cell.angle_beta   90.00
_cell.angle_gamma   90.00
#
_symmetry.space_group_name_H-M   'P 1'
#
loop_
_entity.id
_entity.type
_entity.pdbx_description
1 polymer ?
#
loop_
_entity_poly.entity_id
_entity_poly.type
_entity_poly.pdbx_seq_one_letter_code
_entity_poly.pdbx_strand_id
1 'polypeptide(L)'
;MSATGRCAVAIALAASRLAAQDSVPARADYAATAALLTRVIDHEMADKELPALSIVLVDGAAPGGAGIVWARGFGYARPRDSVAATARTVYRVGSVSKLFTDIAIMRLVHQGKLDLDAPVTRWIPDFHPVNRFGGTITLRQLMTHHAGLVREPPVGSYFDSTAPPLAAIAASLNRTALVYRPGTRYKYSNAALQVVGYILERVTGEPFPRYLRDSVLQPLGMSHSAFFEPPPGTAPELAAATMRAPDGRRFTAPTFRRNAPSGALYTTVEDLGGFLLALCADSNPVLPRATLARMWVPQFADSDASRGTGLGFFVSRLDGHRAVGHDGAIYGFATTLLALPDDRLGVVVVTTLDGANTVTDRLADAALRAMLARRAGAPLPAPPLTAALPPGTARSAAGHYVHGERTVNLLDRSGELLVARDGSAVPARVRALGDSLIFDDALTFGGAVRLRPGAVVVDGDSFSRAPDPRPAAAAARWVTLLGEYGWTYQTLFVYERAGRLHALIEWTEDDALTPVSDTVFAFPAGSMYEGERLTFRTHARQAIVGAVTFPQRMVGPQGGGQLKVTPLHPVAELLAAARTATPPAESGSFRAPDLVDLATLDATIHFDIRYAGTNNFLGSVFYSTAHAFLQRPAAEALLRAAHRLRERGYGLLIHDGYRPWYVTKTFWDATPPELRWLVANPAQGSRHNRGCAVDLTLYDLRTGHPLDMGGTYDETTGRSYPDYPVTTDLERWHRDVLRQAMEDEGFTRIPNEWWHFDYRDWREYPILNLAFEDL
;
A
#
# COMPACT_ATOMS: atom_id res chain seq x y z
N MET A 1 -5.10 -30.96 -1.57
CA MET A 1 -3.81 -30.38 -1.19
C MET A 1 -2.83 -30.75 -2.29
N SER A 2 -2.51 -29.82 -3.18
CA SER A 2 -1.72 -30.08 -4.37
C SER A 2 -0.21 -30.15 -4.05
N ALA A 3 0.54 -30.89 -4.84
CA ALA A 3 1.99 -31.05 -4.72
C ALA A 3 2.79 -29.71 -4.79
N THR A 4 2.18 -28.65 -5.34
CA THR A 4 2.76 -27.30 -5.40
C THR A 4 2.87 -26.63 -4.04
N GLY A 5 1.96 -26.93 -3.09
CA GLY A 5 2.05 -26.38 -1.72
C GLY A 5 3.19 -27.02 -0.89
N ARG A 6 3.55 -28.27 -1.20
CA ARG A 6 4.65 -28.94 -0.50
C ARG A 6 6.03 -28.50 -1.00
N CYS A 7 6.17 -28.17 -2.28
CA CYS A 7 7.45 -27.63 -2.80
C CYS A 7 7.71 -26.21 -2.30
N ALA A 8 6.71 -25.33 -2.21
CA ALA A 8 6.90 -23.97 -1.71
C ALA A 8 7.28 -23.95 -0.21
N VAL A 9 6.68 -24.83 0.60
CA VAL A 9 7.03 -24.95 2.03
C VAL A 9 8.41 -25.59 2.21
N ALA A 10 8.81 -26.55 1.38
CA ALA A 10 10.15 -27.16 1.44
C ALA A 10 11.24 -26.20 1.00
N ILE A 11 10.99 -25.35 -0.01
CA ILE A 11 11.92 -24.31 -0.46
C ILE A 11 12.04 -23.21 0.59
N ALA A 12 10.96 -22.79 1.23
CA ALA A 12 10.98 -21.82 2.32
C ALA A 12 11.76 -22.33 3.55
N LEU A 13 11.60 -23.61 3.91
CA LEU A 13 12.34 -24.26 4.98
C LEU A 13 13.83 -24.46 4.66
N ALA A 14 14.20 -24.71 3.41
CA ALA A 14 15.59 -24.81 2.97
C ALA A 14 16.26 -23.42 2.91
N ALA A 15 15.56 -22.40 2.41
CA ALA A 15 16.06 -21.02 2.38
C ALA A 15 16.21 -20.42 3.79
N SER A 16 15.32 -20.76 4.73
CA SER A 16 15.47 -20.34 6.14
C SER A 16 16.71 -20.94 6.83
N ARG A 17 17.18 -22.10 6.36
CA ARG A 17 18.44 -22.72 6.85
C ARG A 17 19.70 -22.08 6.25
N LEU A 18 19.66 -21.61 5.00
CA LEU A 18 20.77 -20.88 4.36
C LEU A 18 20.89 -19.45 4.91
N ALA A 19 19.76 -18.76 5.16
CA ALA A 19 19.75 -17.42 5.76
C ALA A 19 20.26 -17.40 7.22
N ALA A 20 20.35 -18.56 7.90
CA ALA A 20 20.91 -18.65 9.24
C ALA A 20 22.43 -18.37 9.32
N GLN A 21 23.13 -18.34 8.18
CA GLN A 21 24.57 -18.09 8.15
C GLN A 21 24.93 -16.59 8.24
N ASP A 22 24.01 -15.68 7.88
CA ASP A 22 24.22 -14.22 7.90
C ASP A 22 23.37 -13.52 8.97
N SER A 23 23.13 -14.15 10.11
CA SER A 23 22.42 -13.58 11.27
C SER A 23 23.34 -13.54 12.47
N VAL A 24 23.08 -12.59 13.39
CA VAL A 24 23.68 -12.61 14.73
C VAL A 24 22.85 -13.56 15.60
N PRO A 25 23.37 -14.74 15.96
CA PRO A 25 22.62 -15.71 16.77
C PRO A 25 22.18 -15.08 18.09
N ALA A 26 21.00 -15.51 18.56
CA ALA A 26 20.55 -15.06 19.87
C ALA A 26 21.54 -15.51 20.96
N ARG A 27 21.95 -14.58 21.82
CA ARG A 27 22.70 -14.95 23.04
C ARG A 27 21.89 -15.93 23.85
N ALA A 28 22.55 -16.80 24.60
CA ALA A 28 21.88 -17.86 25.37
C ALA A 28 20.74 -17.33 26.27
N ASP A 29 20.97 -16.20 26.90
CA ASP A 29 20.01 -15.52 27.77
C ASP A 29 18.87 -14.80 27.01
N TYR A 30 18.95 -14.66 25.70
CA TYR A 30 17.92 -14.12 24.80
C TYR A 30 17.25 -15.20 23.94
N ALA A 31 17.62 -16.47 24.06
CA ALA A 31 17.09 -17.54 23.22
C ALA A 31 15.53 -17.66 23.28
N ALA A 32 14.95 -17.53 24.47
CA ALA A 32 13.50 -17.56 24.64
C ALA A 32 12.81 -16.34 23.99
N THR A 33 13.40 -15.16 24.14
CA THR A 33 12.91 -13.91 23.51
C THR A 33 12.96 -14.04 21.97
N ALA A 34 14.07 -14.50 21.41
CA ALA A 34 14.21 -14.71 19.97
C ALA A 34 13.21 -15.76 19.43
N ALA A 35 12.99 -16.86 20.17
CA ALA A 35 12.02 -17.87 19.80
C ALA A 35 10.57 -17.32 19.83
N LEU A 36 10.22 -16.51 20.83
CA LEU A 36 8.94 -15.83 20.90
C LEU A 36 8.74 -14.92 19.68
N LEU A 37 9.69 -14.02 19.44
CA LEU A 37 9.61 -13.05 18.34
C LEU A 37 9.60 -13.72 16.97
N THR A 38 10.35 -14.82 16.79
CA THR A 38 10.31 -15.60 15.55
C THR A 38 8.89 -16.06 15.24
N ARG A 39 8.17 -16.62 16.23
CA ARG A 39 6.76 -17.08 16.02
C ARG A 39 5.84 -15.91 15.67
N VAL A 40 6.00 -14.76 16.34
CA VAL A 40 5.18 -13.57 16.06
C VAL A 40 5.48 -13.03 14.67
N ILE A 41 6.75 -12.92 14.29
CA ILE A 41 7.16 -12.45 12.95
C ILE A 41 6.65 -13.40 11.86
N ASP A 42 6.81 -14.71 12.03
CA ASP A 42 6.32 -15.69 11.05
C ASP A 42 4.80 -15.58 10.85
N HIS A 43 4.05 -15.35 11.94
CA HIS A 43 2.61 -15.11 11.88
C HIS A 43 2.27 -13.83 11.12
N GLU A 44 2.88 -12.70 11.48
CA GLU A 44 2.63 -11.39 10.85
C GLU A 44 2.99 -11.42 9.37
N MET A 45 4.12 -12.03 9.02
CA MET A 45 4.55 -12.16 7.63
C MET A 45 3.58 -12.99 6.80
N ALA A 46 3.09 -14.10 7.35
CA ALA A 46 2.13 -14.96 6.66
C ALA A 46 0.75 -14.29 6.52
N ASP A 47 0.28 -13.62 7.57
CA ASP A 47 -1.05 -13.02 7.60
C ASP A 47 -1.15 -11.72 6.77
N LYS A 48 -0.09 -10.89 6.76
CA LYS A 48 -0.03 -9.63 6.00
C LYS A 48 0.74 -9.79 4.68
N GLU A 49 1.21 -11.02 4.39
CA GLU A 49 1.98 -11.34 3.17
C GLU A 49 3.21 -10.44 2.98
N LEU A 50 3.97 -10.19 4.05
CA LEU A 50 5.18 -9.38 3.98
C LEU A 50 6.28 -10.15 3.23
N PRO A 51 6.91 -9.59 2.19
CA PRO A 51 7.91 -10.32 1.41
C PRO A 51 9.20 -10.60 2.19
N ALA A 52 9.64 -9.61 2.99
CA ALA A 52 10.82 -9.71 3.84
C ALA A 52 10.70 -8.81 5.06
N LEU A 53 11.38 -9.23 6.13
CA LEU A 53 11.54 -8.47 7.36
C LEU A 53 12.93 -8.73 7.93
N SER A 54 13.57 -7.71 8.52
CA SER A 54 14.77 -7.87 9.35
C SER A 54 14.59 -7.17 10.69
N ILE A 55 15.15 -7.77 11.73
CA ILE A 55 15.09 -7.26 13.11
C ILE A 55 16.46 -7.33 13.76
N VAL A 56 16.75 -6.37 14.66
CA VAL A 56 17.89 -6.39 15.56
C VAL A 56 17.45 -5.99 16.97
N LEU A 57 17.95 -6.69 17.97
CA LEU A 57 17.81 -6.35 19.39
C LEU A 57 19.18 -6.00 19.98
N VAL A 58 19.22 -4.91 20.72
CA VAL A 58 20.43 -4.48 21.43
C VAL A 58 20.19 -4.36 22.93
N ASP A 59 21.18 -4.77 23.71
CA ASP A 59 21.20 -4.62 25.15
C ASP A 59 22.56 -4.03 25.59
N GLY A 60 22.55 -2.75 26.02
CA GLY A 60 23.72 -2.01 26.49
C GLY A 60 24.15 -2.37 27.91
N ALA A 61 23.41 -3.25 28.62
CA ALA A 61 23.69 -3.71 29.97
C ALA A 61 23.59 -5.22 30.14
N ALA A 62 23.70 -5.98 29.03
CA ALA A 62 23.63 -7.43 29.09
C ALA A 62 24.78 -8.03 29.93
N PRO A 63 24.55 -9.11 30.71
CA PRO A 63 25.57 -9.74 31.55
C PRO A 63 26.82 -10.18 30.77
N GLY A 64 26.68 -10.53 29.48
CA GLY A 64 27.78 -10.85 28.57
C GLY A 64 28.45 -9.65 27.88
N GLY A 65 28.20 -8.42 28.38
CA GLY A 65 28.66 -7.15 27.80
C GLY A 65 27.62 -6.51 26.82
N ALA A 66 27.71 -5.19 26.70
CA ALA A 66 26.89 -4.42 25.78
C ALA A 66 27.05 -4.93 24.34
N GLY A 67 25.95 -5.05 23.59
CA GLY A 67 26.02 -5.45 22.19
C GLY A 67 24.67 -5.82 21.56
N ILE A 68 24.76 -6.23 20.31
CA ILE A 68 23.66 -6.90 19.61
C ILE A 68 23.46 -8.26 20.27
N VAL A 69 22.25 -8.51 20.77
CA VAL A 69 21.90 -9.76 21.45
C VAL A 69 21.17 -10.72 20.54
N TRP A 70 20.58 -10.24 19.44
CA TRP A 70 19.99 -11.01 18.36
C TRP A 70 19.80 -10.14 17.13
N ALA A 71 20.09 -10.68 15.94
CA ALA A 71 19.67 -10.07 14.69
C ALA A 71 19.37 -11.15 13.63
N ARG A 72 18.31 -10.95 12.85
CA ARG A 72 17.86 -11.94 11.86
C ARG A 72 17.02 -11.30 10.75
N GLY A 73 17.15 -11.87 9.54
CA GLY A 73 16.23 -11.64 8.43
C GLY A 73 15.24 -12.79 8.24
N PHE A 74 14.09 -12.49 7.67
CA PHE A 74 12.97 -13.39 7.39
C PHE A 74 12.45 -13.16 5.97
N GLY A 75 12.04 -14.22 5.28
CA GLY A 75 11.52 -14.14 3.92
C GLY A 75 12.59 -13.79 2.88
N TYR A 76 12.17 -13.16 1.78
CA TYR A 76 13.03 -12.88 0.64
C TYR A 76 13.17 -11.39 0.38
N ALA A 77 14.39 -10.86 0.55
CA ALA A 77 14.73 -9.46 0.22
C ALA A 77 14.50 -9.16 -1.27
N ARG A 78 14.71 -10.14 -2.14
CA ARG A 78 14.36 -10.09 -3.57
C ARG A 78 13.64 -11.38 -3.97
N PRO A 79 12.30 -11.42 -3.89
CA PRO A 79 11.53 -12.64 -4.14
C PRO A 79 11.73 -13.22 -5.54
N ARG A 80 11.89 -12.38 -6.58
CA ARG A 80 12.10 -12.82 -7.97
C ARG A 80 13.42 -13.55 -8.16
N ASP A 81 14.45 -13.16 -7.41
CA ASP A 81 15.81 -13.72 -7.49
C ASP A 81 16.03 -14.77 -6.42
N SER A 82 15.04 -15.06 -5.57
CA SER A 82 15.12 -15.97 -4.41
C SER A 82 16.24 -15.59 -3.42
N VAL A 83 16.54 -14.28 -3.29
CA VAL A 83 17.54 -13.80 -2.33
C VAL A 83 16.90 -13.63 -0.97
N ALA A 84 17.33 -14.43 0.01
CA ALA A 84 16.81 -14.38 1.37
C ALA A 84 17.19 -13.06 2.07
N ALA A 85 16.31 -12.57 2.97
CA ALA A 85 16.64 -11.47 3.84
C ALA A 85 17.54 -11.92 4.99
N THR A 86 18.49 -11.06 5.36
CA THR A 86 19.44 -11.27 6.46
C THR A 86 19.52 -10.03 7.34
N ALA A 87 20.27 -10.07 8.44
CA ALA A 87 20.57 -8.88 9.25
C ALA A 87 21.40 -7.83 8.48
N ARG A 88 22.10 -8.26 7.41
CA ARG A 88 22.93 -7.42 6.55
C ARG A 88 22.24 -6.96 5.26
N THR A 89 20.99 -7.34 5.06
CA THR A 89 20.20 -6.83 3.94
C THR A 89 20.12 -5.31 4.03
N VAL A 90 20.43 -4.64 2.92
CA VAL A 90 20.41 -3.19 2.82
C VAL A 90 19.00 -2.72 2.50
N TYR A 91 18.45 -1.88 3.35
CA TYR A 91 17.12 -1.28 3.21
C TYR A 91 17.21 0.24 3.05
N ARG A 92 16.18 0.82 2.49
CA ARG A 92 15.89 2.25 2.66
C ARG A 92 15.04 2.41 3.91
N VAL A 93 15.48 3.27 4.83
CA VAL A 93 14.81 3.40 6.13
C VAL A 93 14.00 4.70 6.27
N GLY A 94 13.76 5.38 5.16
CA GLY A 94 12.89 6.54 5.13
C GLY A 94 13.26 7.59 6.17
N SER A 95 12.28 8.04 6.93
CA SER A 95 12.41 9.15 7.89
C SER A 95 13.31 8.86 9.09
N VAL A 96 13.73 7.62 9.35
CA VAL A 96 14.82 7.33 10.29
C VAL A 96 16.10 8.09 9.92
N SER A 97 16.27 8.48 8.67
CA SER A 97 17.34 9.38 8.17
C SER A 97 17.44 10.69 8.94
N LYS A 98 16.31 11.23 9.41
CA LYS A 98 16.24 12.52 10.12
C LYS A 98 17.05 12.50 11.41
N LEU A 99 17.09 11.36 12.11
CA LEU A 99 17.89 11.20 13.33
C LEU A 99 19.36 11.52 13.07
N PHE A 100 19.91 11.02 11.97
CA PHE A 100 21.31 11.23 11.59
C PHE A 100 21.59 12.67 11.15
N THR A 101 20.65 13.26 10.41
CA THR A 101 20.71 14.67 10.03
C THR A 101 20.72 15.56 11.25
N ASP A 102 19.81 15.35 12.18
CA ASP A 102 19.70 16.17 13.39
C ASP A 102 20.84 15.95 14.38
N ILE A 103 21.38 14.74 14.47
CA ILE A 103 22.63 14.45 15.22
C ILE A 103 23.82 15.23 14.63
N ALA A 104 23.92 15.27 13.29
CA ALA A 104 24.97 16.06 12.64
C ALA A 104 24.85 17.56 12.96
N ILE A 105 23.63 18.11 12.95
CA ILE A 105 23.37 19.50 13.38
C ILE A 105 23.73 19.71 14.86
N MET A 106 23.30 18.79 15.75
CA MET A 106 23.58 18.90 17.17
C MET A 106 25.08 18.80 17.49
N ARG A 107 25.85 18.07 16.65
CA ARG A 107 27.32 18.10 16.71
C ARG A 107 27.88 19.50 16.43
N LEU A 108 27.37 20.19 15.40
CA LEU A 108 27.78 21.55 15.08
C LEU A 108 27.31 22.55 16.16
N VAL A 109 26.15 22.35 16.76
CA VAL A 109 25.67 23.13 17.90
C VAL A 109 26.60 22.93 19.12
N HIS A 110 26.98 21.69 19.42
CA HIS A 110 27.91 21.38 20.50
C HIS A 110 29.30 22.05 20.30
N GLN A 111 29.74 22.16 19.04
CA GLN A 111 30.97 22.84 18.65
C GLN A 111 30.85 24.37 18.65
N GLY A 112 29.68 24.94 18.96
CA GLY A 112 29.44 26.39 18.92
C GLY A 112 29.33 26.98 17.51
N LYS A 113 29.27 26.15 16.46
CA LYS A 113 29.16 26.59 15.05
C LYS A 113 27.73 26.93 14.64
N LEU A 114 26.75 26.36 15.30
CA LEU A 114 25.33 26.59 15.09
C LEU A 114 24.63 26.97 16.39
N ASP A 115 23.56 27.75 16.25
CA ASP A 115 22.65 28.12 17.34
C ASP A 115 21.23 27.71 16.93
N LEU A 116 20.57 26.90 17.77
CA LEU A 116 19.23 26.37 17.50
C LEU A 116 18.18 27.48 17.39
N ASP A 117 18.35 28.57 18.12
CA ASP A 117 17.35 29.65 18.19
C ASP A 117 17.65 30.82 17.26
N ALA A 118 18.76 30.74 16.53
CA ALA A 118 19.08 31.75 15.51
C ALA A 118 18.15 31.61 14.28
N PRO A 119 17.80 32.73 13.65
CA PRO A 119 17.05 32.72 12.38
C PRO A 119 17.79 31.98 11.27
N VAL A 120 17.07 31.23 10.45
CA VAL A 120 17.61 30.50 9.30
C VAL A 120 18.36 31.44 8.34
N THR A 121 17.89 32.68 8.21
CA THR A 121 18.52 33.72 7.38
C THR A 121 19.96 34.09 7.78
N ARG A 122 20.40 33.69 8.98
CA ARG A 122 21.81 33.81 9.40
C ARG A 122 22.75 32.99 8.51
N TRP A 123 22.30 31.83 8.03
CA TRP A 123 23.09 30.91 7.22
C TRP A 123 22.64 30.88 5.76
N ILE A 124 21.35 31.17 5.49
CA ILE A 124 20.74 31.25 4.16
C ILE A 124 20.05 32.62 4.08
N PRO A 125 20.80 33.72 3.75
CA PRO A 125 20.25 35.08 3.80
C PRO A 125 19.06 35.31 2.87
N ASP A 126 18.95 34.56 1.77
CA ASP A 126 17.90 34.62 0.76
C ASP A 126 16.75 33.62 1.00
N PHE A 127 16.65 33.02 2.20
CA PHE A 127 15.55 32.14 2.56
C PHE A 127 14.34 32.96 3.06
N HIS A 128 13.40 33.22 2.18
CA HIS A 128 12.23 34.08 2.43
C HIS A 128 10.91 33.46 1.90
N PRO A 129 10.45 32.30 2.42
CA PRO A 129 9.11 31.82 2.11
C PRO A 129 8.06 32.87 2.51
N VAL A 130 6.94 32.95 1.77
CA VAL A 130 5.89 33.93 2.04
C VAL A 130 5.33 33.72 3.44
N ASN A 131 5.59 34.63 4.35
CA ASN A 131 5.17 34.56 5.74
C ASN A 131 4.18 35.68 6.07
N ARG A 132 2.89 35.35 6.04
CA ARG A 132 1.80 36.27 6.41
C ARG A 132 1.55 36.37 7.92
N PHE A 133 2.20 35.53 8.73
CA PHE A 133 1.95 35.45 10.17
C PHE A 133 2.96 36.26 10.99
N GLY A 134 4.03 36.72 10.39
CA GLY A 134 5.16 37.35 11.09
C GLY A 134 6.00 36.34 11.89
N GLY A 135 7.07 36.83 12.50
CA GLY A 135 8.07 36.01 13.20
C GLY A 135 9.12 35.44 12.24
N THR A 136 10.17 34.89 12.82
CA THR A 136 11.30 34.29 12.10
C THR A 136 11.25 32.77 12.22
N ILE A 137 11.74 32.08 11.20
CA ILE A 137 11.95 30.63 11.26
C ILE A 137 13.34 30.40 11.87
N THR A 138 13.41 29.57 12.91
CA THR A 138 14.66 29.17 13.56
C THR A 138 15.06 27.73 13.19
N LEU A 139 16.33 27.39 13.43
CA LEU A 139 16.84 26.03 13.22
C LEU A 139 16.10 25.00 14.10
N ARG A 140 15.81 25.34 15.36
CA ARG A 140 15.00 24.50 16.27
C ARG A 140 13.63 24.18 15.65
N GLN A 141 12.93 25.18 15.13
CA GLN A 141 11.61 25.00 14.53
C GLN A 141 11.64 24.11 13.28
N LEU A 142 12.72 24.16 12.48
CA LEU A 142 12.90 23.24 11.35
C LEU A 142 13.05 21.78 11.83
N MET A 143 13.96 21.53 12.78
CA MET A 143 14.27 20.19 13.30
C MET A 143 13.09 19.54 14.05
N THR A 144 12.16 20.33 14.55
CA THR A 144 11.03 19.87 15.37
C THR A 144 9.68 19.94 14.62
N HIS A 145 9.69 20.28 13.34
CA HIS A 145 8.48 20.41 12.55
C HIS A 145 7.51 21.53 13.02
N HIS A 146 8.04 22.61 13.61
CA HIS A 146 7.27 23.77 14.04
C HIS A 146 7.54 25.04 13.22
N ALA A 147 8.21 24.89 12.07
CA ALA A 147 8.50 26.04 11.18
C ALA A 147 7.27 26.56 10.41
N GLY A 148 6.19 25.79 10.35
CA GLY A 148 5.00 26.15 9.57
C GLY A 148 5.19 26.02 8.06
N LEU A 149 6.23 25.36 7.58
CA LEU A 149 6.48 25.10 6.16
C LEU A 149 5.50 24.05 5.61
N VAL A 150 5.31 24.04 4.28
CA VAL A 150 4.64 22.98 3.55
C VAL A 150 5.32 21.62 3.81
N ARG A 151 4.57 20.50 3.64
CA ARG A 151 5.12 19.15 3.80
C ARG A 151 6.29 18.90 2.86
N GLU A 152 6.08 19.16 1.57
CA GLU A 152 7.03 18.87 0.51
C GLU A 152 7.48 20.14 -0.22
N PRO A 153 8.76 20.29 -0.58
CA PRO A 153 9.23 21.42 -1.38
C PRO A 153 8.79 21.29 -2.84
N PRO A 154 8.68 22.40 -3.60
CA PRO A 154 8.34 22.37 -5.02
C PRO A 154 9.36 21.60 -5.89
N VAL A 155 10.62 21.53 -5.44
CA VAL A 155 11.76 20.88 -6.10
C VAL A 155 12.41 19.95 -5.09
N GLY A 156 12.76 18.73 -5.49
CA GLY A 156 13.36 17.73 -4.60
C GLY A 156 12.38 17.17 -3.56
N SER A 157 11.07 17.16 -3.87
CA SER A 157 10.02 16.60 -3.04
C SER A 157 10.14 15.07 -2.90
N TYR A 158 9.32 14.49 -2.04
CA TYR A 158 9.18 13.04 -1.90
C TYR A 158 8.90 12.33 -3.24
N PHE A 159 8.27 13.02 -4.19
CA PHE A 159 7.87 12.51 -5.50
C PHE A 159 8.91 12.76 -6.61
N ASP A 160 9.94 13.58 -6.35
CA ASP A 160 10.96 13.98 -7.32
C ASP A 160 12.06 12.92 -7.46
N SER A 161 12.32 12.47 -8.67
CA SER A 161 13.36 11.48 -8.99
C SER A 161 14.68 12.10 -9.47
N THR A 162 14.78 13.45 -9.55
CA THR A 162 15.89 14.15 -10.21
C THR A 162 17.08 14.46 -9.28
N ALA A 163 16.93 14.30 -7.97
CA ALA A 163 17.97 14.57 -6.96
C ALA A 163 18.64 15.95 -7.08
N PRO A 164 17.88 17.05 -7.07
CA PRO A 164 18.44 18.40 -7.23
C PRO A 164 19.34 18.78 -6.04
N PRO A 165 20.27 19.75 -6.20
CA PRO A 165 21.09 20.27 -5.11
C PRO A 165 20.26 20.85 -3.97
N LEU A 166 20.68 20.71 -2.71
CA LEU A 166 19.97 21.24 -1.53
C LEU A 166 19.74 22.76 -1.61
N ALA A 167 20.67 23.49 -2.21
CA ALA A 167 20.51 24.93 -2.49
C ALA A 167 19.28 25.23 -3.35
N ALA A 168 19.07 24.45 -4.43
CA ALA A 168 17.90 24.62 -5.31
C ALA A 168 16.59 24.26 -4.59
N ILE A 169 16.63 23.25 -3.73
CA ILE A 169 15.50 22.85 -2.90
C ILE A 169 15.12 23.98 -1.96
N ALA A 170 16.08 24.50 -1.17
CA ALA A 170 15.85 25.59 -0.23
C ALA A 170 15.33 26.86 -0.94
N ALA A 171 15.93 27.24 -2.07
CA ALA A 171 15.50 28.38 -2.87
C ALA A 171 14.07 28.23 -3.42
N SER A 172 13.66 27.00 -3.75
CA SER A 172 12.31 26.71 -4.26
C SER A 172 11.22 27.05 -3.25
N LEU A 173 11.51 26.97 -1.95
CA LEU A 173 10.57 27.26 -0.87
C LEU A 173 10.19 28.74 -0.78
N ASN A 174 10.98 29.66 -1.35
CA ASN A 174 10.63 31.08 -1.44
C ASN A 174 9.38 31.35 -2.30
N ARG A 175 8.96 30.34 -3.09
CA ARG A 175 7.71 30.39 -3.87
C ARG A 175 6.52 29.80 -3.13
N THR A 176 6.72 29.34 -1.90
CA THR A 176 5.66 28.77 -1.05
C THR A 176 5.26 29.73 0.06
N ALA A 177 4.07 29.52 0.61
CA ALA A 177 3.63 30.26 1.79
C ALA A 177 3.66 29.33 3.01
N LEU A 178 3.96 29.92 4.18
CA LEU A 178 3.79 29.20 5.44
C LEU A 178 2.31 28.86 5.64
N VAL A 179 2.05 27.64 6.13
CA VAL A 179 0.71 27.14 6.46
C VAL A 179 0.30 27.51 7.90
N TYR A 180 1.28 27.64 8.78
CA TYR A 180 1.10 28.06 10.18
C TYR A 180 2.14 29.09 10.59
N ARG A 181 1.84 29.84 11.68
CA ARG A 181 2.82 30.72 12.32
C ARG A 181 3.97 29.89 12.88
N PRO A 182 5.24 30.24 12.63
CA PRO A 182 6.38 29.55 13.22
C PRO A 182 6.28 29.43 14.74
N GLY A 183 6.57 28.25 15.27
CA GLY A 183 6.56 27.95 16.71
C GLY A 183 5.19 27.67 17.34
N THR A 184 4.08 27.66 16.57
CA THR A 184 2.75 27.55 17.15
C THR A 184 2.08 26.18 17.00
N ARG A 185 2.39 25.45 15.93
CA ARG A 185 1.77 24.15 15.66
C ARG A 185 2.78 23.20 15.05
N TYR A 186 2.66 21.94 15.41
CA TYR A 186 3.34 20.85 14.74
C TYR A 186 2.81 20.69 13.31
N LYS A 187 3.70 20.66 12.33
CA LYS A 187 3.42 20.35 10.93
C LYS A 187 4.58 19.59 10.36
N TYR A 188 4.45 18.27 10.26
CA TYR A 188 5.50 17.43 9.70
C TYR A 188 5.90 17.93 8.30
N SER A 189 7.20 18.19 8.11
CA SER A 189 7.72 18.80 6.89
C SER A 189 9.06 18.17 6.48
N ASN A 190 9.05 17.46 5.37
CA ASN A 190 10.28 17.01 4.72
C ASN A 190 11.07 18.23 4.17
N ALA A 191 10.34 19.25 3.69
CA ALA A 191 10.94 20.51 3.23
C ALA A 191 11.82 21.15 4.31
N ALA A 192 11.40 21.12 5.58
CA ALA A 192 12.18 21.67 6.70
C ALA A 192 13.54 20.97 6.83
N LEU A 193 13.58 19.65 6.77
CA LEU A 193 14.82 18.88 6.89
C LEU A 193 15.76 19.03 5.67
N GLN A 194 15.22 19.36 4.49
CA GLN A 194 16.04 19.72 3.33
C GLN A 194 16.81 21.03 3.60
N VAL A 195 16.11 22.02 4.21
CA VAL A 195 16.75 23.28 4.63
C VAL A 195 17.79 23.04 5.70
N VAL A 196 17.52 22.16 6.69
CA VAL A 196 18.49 21.75 7.71
C VAL A 196 19.75 21.15 7.08
N GLY A 197 19.61 20.25 6.10
CA GLY A 197 20.75 19.70 5.36
C GLY A 197 21.54 20.76 4.57
N TYR A 198 20.85 21.75 3.99
CA TYR A 198 21.53 22.84 3.32
C TYR A 198 22.28 23.78 4.28
N ILE A 199 21.73 24.04 5.46
CA ILE A 199 22.45 24.78 6.52
C ILE A 199 23.75 24.05 6.89
N LEU A 200 23.72 22.72 7.00
CA LEU A 200 24.93 21.92 7.24
C LEU A 200 25.98 22.17 6.16
N GLU A 201 25.62 22.07 4.88
CA GLU A 201 26.54 22.33 3.76
C GLU A 201 27.10 23.75 3.80
N ARG A 202 26.27 24.76 4.10
CA ARG A 202 26.67 26.16 4.20
C ARG A 202 27.70 26.42 5.31
N VAL A 203 27.55 25.75 6.46
CA VAL A 203 28.39 25.97 7.63
C VAL A 203 29.68 25.15 7.58
N THR A 204 29.64 23.96 6.98
CA THR A 204 30.80 23.09 6.90
C THR A 204 31.63 23.26 5.64
N GLY A 205 31.02 23.73 4.56
CA GLY A 205 31.62 23.76 3.23
C GLY A 205 31.72 22.37 2.58
N GLU A 206 31.12 21.34 3.18
CA GLU A 206 31.17 19.98 2.68
C GLU A 206 29.78 19.53 2.17
N PRO A 207 29.73 18.70 1.08
CA PRO A 207 28.49 18.08 0.65
C PRO A 207 27.89 17.23 1.77
N PHE A 208 26.57 17.30 1.96
CA PHE A 208 25.84 16.64 3.02
C PHE A 208 26.17 15.13 3.16
N PRO A 209 26.18 14.30 2.07
CA PRO A 209 26.44 12.87 2.23
C PRO A 209 27.87 12.57 2.68
N ARG A 210 28.83 13.41 2.27
CA ARG A 210 30.23 13.28 2.70
C ARG A 210 30.38 13.58 4.20
N TYR A 211 29.81 14.70 4.63
CA TYR A 211 29.85 15.07 6.06
C TYR A 211 29.19 14.00 6.93
N LEU A 212 28.01 13.49 6.54
CA LEU A 212 27.32 12.42 7.28
C LEU A 212 28.15 11.16 7.35
N ARG A 213 28.75 10.73 6.22
CA ARG A 213 29.64 9.57 6.19
C ARG A 213 30.80 9.73 7.18
N ASP A 214 31.56 10.81 7.03
CA ASP A 214 32.85 10.98 7.73
C ASP A 214 32.68 11.39 9.20
N SER A 215 31.64 12.16 9.51
CA SER A 215 31.42 12.74 10.85
C SER A 215 30.38 12.02 11.71
N VAL A 216 29.54 11.14 11.12
CA VAL A 216 28.46 10.45 11.85
C VAL A 216 28.52 8.95 11.62
N LEU A 217 28.40 8.46 10.37
CA LEU A 217 28.26 7.03 10.10
C LEU A 217 29.53 6.24 10.41
N GLN A 218 30.71 6.69 9.94
CA GLN A 218 31.98 6.01 10.19
C GLN A 218 32.35 5.98 11.69
N PRO A 219 32.22 7.08 12.46
CA PRO A 219 32.44 7.03 13.90
C PRO A 219 31.52 6.07 14.65
N LEU A 220 30.29 5.85 14.14
CA LEU A 220 29.33 4.87 14.67
C LEU A 220 29.59 3.44 14.19
N GLY A 221 30.58 3.20 13.33
CA GLY A 221 30.89 1.89 12.76
C GLY A 221 29.90 1.41 11.68
N MET A 222 29.07 2.31 11.14
CA MET A 222 28.01 2.01 10.16
C MET A 222 28.60 1.90 8.73
N SER A 223 29.36 0.85 8.50
CA SER A 223 30.11 0.68 7.24
C SER A 223 29.24 0.26 6.04
N HIS A 224 28.04 -0.27 6.28
CA HIS A 224 27.06 -0.67 5.26
C HIS A 224 25.95 0.37 5.11
N SER A 225 26.23 1.64 5.47
CA SER A 225 25.27 2.73 5.44
C SER A 225 25.76 3.91 4.62
N ALA A 226 24.86 4.50 3.83
CA ALA A 226 25.16 5.69 3.04
C ALA A 226 23.89 6.50 2.74
N PHE A 227 24.06 7.82 2.53
CA PHE A 227 22.99 8.68 2.06
C PHE A 227 22.99 8.78 0.53
N PHE A 228 21.78 8.83 -0.06
CA PHE A 228 21.45 9.09 -1.47
C PHE A 228 21.63 7.90 -2.40
N GLU A 229 22.61 7.05 -2.16
CA GLU A 229 22.91 5.86 -2.96
C GLU A 229 23.22 4.69 -2.04
N PRO A 230 22.96 3.45 -2.46
CA PRO A 230 23.42 2.29 -1.72
C PRO A 230 24.95 2.35 -1.55
N PRO A 231 25.50 1.86 -0.44
CA PRO A 231 26.94 1.80 -0.25
C PRO A 231 27.61 1.00 -1.38
N PRO A 232 28.81 1.37 -1.83
CA PRO A 232 29.51 0.64 -2.87
C PRO A 232 29.68 -0.84 -2.51
N GLY A 233 29.42 -1.73 -3.47
CA GLY A 233 29.55 -3.19 -3.29
C GLY A 233 28.34 -3.87 -2.66
N THR A 234 27.34 -3.15 -2.17
CA THR A 234 26.15 -3.74 -1.49
C THR A 234 24.97 -4.00 -2.43
N ALA A 235 25.10 -3.79 -3.74
CA ALA A 235 24.01 -4.03 -4.69
C ALA A 235 23.40 -5.45 -4.60
N PRO A 236 24.15 -6.53 -4.34
CA PRO A 236 23.59 -7.86 -4.14
C PRO A 236 22.72 -8.00 -2.88
N GLU A 237 22.95 -7.16 -1.89
CA GLU A 237 22.26 -7.15 -0.58
C GLU A 237 21.06 -6.21 -0.55
N LEU A 238 20.86 -5.38 -1.59
CA LEU A 238 19.79 -4.40 -1.64
C LEU A 238 18.42 -5.09 -1.79
N ALA A 239 17.54 -4.80 -0.86
CA ALA A 239 16.16 -5.29 -0.87
C ALA A 239 15.31 -4.66 -1.98
N ALA A 240 14.40 -5.43 -2.54
CA ALA A 240 13.40 -4.95 -3.49
C ALA A 240 12.24 -4.28 -2.73
N ALA A 241 11.91 -3.07 -3.14
CA ALA A 241 10.81 -2.29 -2.60
C ALA A 241 9.46 -2.84 -3.08
N THR A 242 8.56 -3.24 -2.18
CA THR A 242 7.24 -3.75 -2.54
C THR A 242 6.17 -2.73 -2.21
N MET A 243 5.47 -2.27 -3.24
CA MET A 243 4.30 -1.40 -3.15
C MET A 243 3.03 -2.23 -3.25
N ARG A 244 1.96 -1.76 -2.61
CA ARG A 244 0.61 -2.29 -2.76
C ARG A 244 -0.32 -1.17 -3.19
N ALA A 245 -0.90 -1.30 -4.36
CA ALA A 245 -1.91 -0.37 -4.85
C ALA A 245 -3.26 -0.57 -4.13
N PRO A 246 -4.16 0.43 -4.10
CA PRO A 246 -5.47 0.31 -3.46
C PRO A 246 -6.35 -0.79 -4.05
N ASP A 247 -6.15 -1.15 -5.31
CA ASP A 247 -6.82 -2.26 -6.00
C ASP A 247 -6.18 -3.64 -5.70
N GLY A 248 -5.23 -3.72 -4.76
CA GLY A 248 -4.55 -4.93 -4.32
C GLY A 248 -3.36 -5.36 -5.16
N ARG A 249 -3.08 -4.70 -6.29
CA ARG A 249 -1.88 -5.00 -7.10
C ARG A 249 -0.61 -4.76 -6.30
N ARG A 250 0.37 -5.64 -6.50
CA ARG A 250 1.72 -5.49 -5.98
C ARG A 250 2.70 -5.19 -7.10
N PHE A 251 3.61 -4.26 -6.86
CA PHE A 251 4.65 -3.91 -7.80
C PHE A 251 5.92 -3.49 -7.07
N THR A 252 7.05 -3.54 -7.78
CA THR A 252 8.33 -3.07 -7.24
C THR A 252 8.49 -1.60 -7.58
N ALA A 253 8.67 -0.76 -6.55
CA ALA A 253 8.98 0.64 -6.76
C ALA A 253 10.39 0.80 -7.33
N PRO A 254 10.61 1.75 -8.24
CA PRO A 254 11.94 2.07 -8.73
C PRO A 254 12.79 2.69 -7.61
N THR A 255 14.07 2.40 -7.65
CA THR A 255 15.04 3.01 -6.75
C THR A 255 15.57 4.29 -7.38
N PHE A 256 15.38 5.42 -6.73
CA PHE A 256 15.89 6.71 -7.19
C PHE A 256 17.04 7.18 -6.31
N ARG A 257 18.00 7.86 -6.92
CA ARG A 257 18.88 8.76 -6.20
C ARG A 257 18.06 9.92 -5.66
N ARG A 258 18.27 10.29 -4.42
CA ARG A 258 17.58 11.42 -3.79
C ARG A 258 18.53 12.19 -2.92
N ASN A 259 18.61 13.48 -3.17
CA ASN A 259 19.35 14.40 -2.31
C ASN A 259 18.44 14.82 -1.13
N ALA A 260 18.10 13.88 -0.27
CA ALA A 260 17.08 14.09 0.75
C ALA A 260 17.60 13.79 2.18
N PRO A 261 18.10 14.79 2.90
CA PRO A 261 18.42 14.68 4.33
C PRO A 261 17.29 14.10 5.17
N SER A 262 16.05 14.23 4.71
CA SER A 262 14.84 13.76 5.38
C SER A 262 14.54 12.27 5.23
N GLY A 263 15.17 11.55 4.27
CA GLY A 263 14.67 10.19 3.98
C GLY A 263 15.54 9.31 3.08
N ALA A 264 16.80 9.65 2.81
CA ALA A 264 17.61 8.98 1.79
C ALA A 264 18.71 8.04 2.37
N LEU A 265 18.62 7.63 3.61
CA LEU A 265 19.56 6.68 4.21
C LEU A 265 19.28 5.25 3.73
N TYR A 266 20.31 4.61 3.19
CA TYR A 266 20.42 3.18 2.97
C TYR A 266 21.24 2.58 4.13
N THR A 267 20.80 1.49 4.71
CA THR A 267 21.44 0.90 5.89
C THR A 267 21.00 -0.54 6.12
N THR A 268 21.65 -1.24 7.04
CA THR A 268 21.29 -2.57 7.54
C THR A 268 20.77 -2.50 8.95
N VAL A 269 20.05 -3.53 9.43
CA VAL A 269 19.66 -3.58 10.84
C VAL A 269 20.86 -3.76 11.77
N GLU A 270 21.96 -4.39 11.30
CA GLU A 270 23.22 -4.48 12.08
C GLU A 270 23.82 -3.09 12.32
N ASP A 271 23.95 -2.26 11.29
CA ASP A 271 24.48 -0.89 11.45
C ASP A 271 23.59 -0.05 12.36
N LEU A 272 22.25 -0.16 12.21
CA LEU A 272 21.29 0.50 13.11
C LEU A 272 21.36 -0.05 14.55
N GLY A 273 21.69 -1.32 14.73
CA GLY A 273 21.99 -1.90 16.03
C GLY A 273 23.20 -1.22 16.70
N GLY A 274 24.28 -0.97 15.93
CA GLY A 274 25.42 -0.16 16.37
C GLY A 274 25.04 1.24 16.78
N PHE A 275 24.18 1.90 16.01
CA PHE A 275 23.62 3.21 16.34
C PHE A 275 22.82 3.19 17.65
N LEU A 276 21.92 2.20 17.83
CA LEU A 276 21.16 2.05 19.06
C LEU A 276 22.05 1.84 20.29
N LEU A 277 23.12 1.05 20.16
CA LEU A 277 24.10 0.87 21.23
C LEU A 277 24.77 2.20 21.60
N ALA A 278 25.13 3.02 20.61
CA ALA A 278 25.69 4.32 20.82
C ALA A 278 24.71 5.30 21.50
N LEU A 279 23.40 5.21 21.21
CA LEU A 279 22.36 5.99 21.91
C LEU A 279 22.22 5.56 23.38
N CYS A 280 22.43 4.28 23.68
CA CYS A 280 22.27 3.69 25.00
C CYS A 280 23.55 3.75 25.86
N ALA A 281 24.70 4.06 25.27
CA ALA A 281 26.00 4.08 25.98
C ALA A 281 26.21 5.34 26.82
N ASP A 282 27.07 5.23 27.81
CA ASP A 282 27.50 6.38 28.63
C ASP A 282 28.38 7.34 27.82
N SER A 283 29.16 6.81 26.86
CA SER A 283 29.94 7.58 25.90
C SER A 283 29.45 7.30 24.46
N ASN A 284 29.31 8.36 23.68
CA ASN A 284 28.90 8.26 22.28
C ASN A 284 29.99 8.92 21.41
N PRO A 285 30.46 8.26 20.33
CA PRO A 285 31.58 8.77 19.53
C PRO A 285 31.24 10.02 18.72
N VAL A 286 29.96 10.36 18.58
CA VAL A 286 29.49 11.50 17.78
C VAL A 286 29.06 12.68 18.62
N LEU A 287 28.34 12.42 19.72
CA LEU A 287 27.78 13.45 20.60
C LEU A 287 27.96 13.09 22.07
N PRO A 288 28.30 14.06 22.96
CA PRO A 288 28.25 13.84 24.39
C PRO A 288 26.85 13.44 24.87
N ARG A 289 26.77 12.54 25.86
CA ARG A 289 25.50 12.06 26.44
C ARG A 289 24.55 13.19 26.84
N ALA A 290 25.10 14.27 27.45
CA ALA A 290 24.30 15.43 27.81
C ALA A 290 23.64 16.14 26.61
N THR A 291 24.33 16.19 25.48
CA THR A 291 23.79 16.76 24.24
C THR A 291 22.70 15.86 23.64
N LEU A 292 22.90 14.53 23.63
CA LEU A 292 21.87 13.56 23.24
C LEU A 292 20.63 13.68 24.13
N ALA A 293 20.80 13.77 25.44
CA ALA A 293 19.68 13.91 26.39
C ALA A 293 18.81 15.14 26.09
N ARG A 294 19.41 16.25 25.63
CA ARG A 294 18.67 17.44 25.19
C ARG A 294 17.81 17.15 23.93
N MET A 295 18.22 16.24 23.07
CA MET A 295 17.44 15.86 21.88
C MET A 295 16.17 15.07 22.24
N TRP A 296 16.12 14.45 23.41
CA TRP A 296 15.00 13.64 23.89
C TRP A 296 14.02 14.41 24.79
N VAL A 297 14.09 15.72 24.78
CA VAL A 297 13.13 16.59 25.47
C VAL A 297 12.10 17.07 24.46
N PRO A 298 10.78 16.84 24.70
CA PRO A 298 9.73 17.39 23.84
C PRO A 298 9.89 18.91 23.69
N GLN A 299 9.82 19.40 22.47
CA GLN A 299 9.95 20.82 22.13
C GLN A 299 8.55 21.42 21.87
N PHE A 300 8.39 22.71 22.13
CA PHE A 300 7.11 23.41 21.95
C PHE A 300 5.93 22.71 22.67
N ALA A 301 6.20 22.10 23.80
CA ALA A 301 5.28 21.35 24.64
C ALA A 301 5.36 21.89 26.08
N ASP A 302 4.40 21.49 26.90
CA ASP A 302 4.42 21.83 28.33
C ASP A 302 5.66 21.25 29.01
N SER A 303 6.12 21.89 30.06
CA SER A 303 7.40 21.56 30.73
C SER A 303 7.44 20.16 31.34
N ASP A 304 6.29 19.56 31.60
CA ASP A 304 6.09 18.22 32.16
C ASP A 304 5.71 17.19 31.07
N ALA A 305 5.67 17.58 29.79
CA ALA A 305 5.31 16.70 28.69
C ALA A 305 6.29 15.52 28.61
N SER A 306 5.75 14.33 28.69
CA SER A 306 6.50 13.07 28.55
C SER A 306 6.41 12.44 27.16
N ARG A 307 5.67 13.08 26.27
CA ARG A 307 5.46 12.68 24.87
C ARG A 307 5.52 13.90 23.96
N GLY A 308 6.01 13.73 22.74
CA GLY A 308 6.08 14.79 21.74
C GLY A 308 7.27 14.64 20.81
N THR A 309 7.61 15.72 20.13
CA THR A 309 8.75 15.78 19.22
C THR A 309 9.92 16.47 19.88
N GLY A 310 11.03 15.75 20.04
CA GLY A 310 12.31 16.29 20.45
C GLY A 310 13.08 16.87 19.25
N LEU A 311 14.40 17.01 19.36
CA LEU A 311 15.26 17.41 18.26
C LEU A 311 15.56 16.18 17.37
N GLY A 312 14.73 15.95 16.36
CA GLY A 312 14.79 14.80 15.45
C GLY A 312 14.12 13.53 15.96
N PHE A 313 13.99 13.34 17.27
CA PHE A 313 13.39 12.14 17.86
C PHE A 313 11.92 12.34 18.20
N PHE A 314 11.12 11.31 17.96
CA PHE A 314 9.85 11.16 18.68
C PHE A 314 10.14 10.66 20.09
N VAL A 315 9.48 11.25 21.06
CA VAL A 315 9.57 10.91 22.47
C VAL A 315 8.23 10.36 22.93
N SER A 316 8.25 9.20 23.55
CA SER A 316 7.04 8.53 24.03
C SER A 316 7.32 7.73 25.31
N ARG A 317 6.34 6.95 25.76
CA ARG A 317 6.54 5.99 26.86
C ARG A 317 5.99 4.62 26.46
N LEU A 318 6.79 3.59 26.74
CA LEU A 318 6.40 2.20 26.66
C LEU A 318 6.32 1.66 28.11
N ASP A 319 5.09 1.36 28.56
CA ASP A 319 4.81 0.83 29.90
C ASP A 319 5.49 1.63 31.05
N GLY A 320 5.57 2.95 30.91
CA GLY A 320 6.22 3.85 31.85
C GLY A 320 7.68 4.18 31.54
N HIS A 321 8.39 3.37 30.76
CA HIS A 321 9.77 3.62 30.33
C HIS A 321 9.83 4.69 29.23
N ARG A 322 10.79 5.61 29.32
CA ARG A 322 10.99 6.60 28.26
C ARG A 322 11.46 5.89 26.97
N ALA A 323 10.73 6.11 25.91
CA ALA A 323 11.04 5.60 24.58
C ALA A 323 11.38 6.75 23.64
N VAL A 324 12.46 6.61 22.86
CA VAL A 324 12.89 7.57 21.85
C VAL A 324 13.21 6.86 20.55
N GLY A 325 12.82 7.45 19.43
CA GLY A 325 13.02 6.81 18.14
C GLY A 325 12.45 7.60 16.98
N HIS A 326 12.28 6.95 15.88
CA HIS A 326 11.59 7.47 14.70
C HIS A 326 11.12 6.34 13.81
N ASP A 327 9.97 6.51 13.18
CA ASP A 327 9.46 5.62 12.16
C ASP A 327 9.95 6.03 10.78
N GLY A 328 9.99 5.08 9.86
CA GLY A 328 10.35 5.33 8.49
C GLY A 328 9.36 4.71 7.52
N ALA A 329 8.89 5.50 6.56
CA ALA A 329 8.11 5.02 5.44
C ALA A 329 8.70 5.61 4.16
N ILE A 330 9.01 4.76 3.19
CA ILE A 330 9.51 5.19 1.88
C ILE A 330 9.32 4.06 0.87
N TYR A 331 8.69 4.35 -0.25
CA TYR A 331 8.45 3.44 -1.38
C TYR A 331 8.84 2.00 -1.13
N GLY A 332 7.87 1.20 -0.67
CA GLY A 332 8.02 -0.23 -0.46
C GLY A 332 8.78 -0.63 0.80
N PHE A 333 9.03 0.29 1.74
CA PHE A 333 9.68 -0.01 3.01
C PHE A 333 8.95 0.66 4.17
N ALA A 334 8.82 -0.06 5.27
CA ALA A 334 8.41 0.45 6.57
C ALA A 334 9.45 0.06 7.63
N THR A 335 9.77 1.01 8.52
CA THR A 335 10.83 0.87 9.52
C THR A 335 10.36 1.44 10.85
N THR A 336 10.66 0.76 11.96
CA THR A 336 10.56 1.30 13.31
C THR A 336 11.90 1.15 14.00
N LEU A 337 12.45 2.26 14.47
CA LEU A 337 13.63 2.31 15.33
C LEU A 337 13.22 2.87 16.68
N LEU A 338 13.38 2.07 17.74
CA LEU A 338 12.96 2.45 19.09
C LEU A 338 14.01 2.07 20.13
N ALA A 339 14.36 3.01 21.01
CA ALA A 339 15.27 2.82 22.12
C ALA A 339 14.60 3.17 23.45
N LEU A 340 14.93 2.44 24.50
CA LEU A 340 14.72 2.78 25.91
C LEU A 340 16.07 3.17 26.51
N PRO A 341 16.50 4.44 26.37
CA PRO A 341 17.89 4.81 26.68
C PRO A 341 18.23 4.71 28.16
N ASP A 342 17.24 4.84 29.05
CA ASP A 342 17.45 4.69 30.49
C ASP A 342 17.61 3.22 30.89
N ASP A 343 16.96 2.32 30.15
CA ASP A 343 17.09 0.87 30.30
C ASP A 343 18.21 0.29 29.44
N ARG A 344 18.81 1.08 28.56
CA ARG A 344 19.86 0.67 27.61
C ARG A 344 19.40 -0.46 26.67
N LEU A 345 18.13 -0.45 26.28
CA LEU A 345 17.52 -1.40 25.34
C LEU A 345 17.19 -0.71 24.03
N GLY A 346 17.24 -1.46 22.94
CA GLY A 346 16.81 -0.94 21.65
C GLY A 346 16.42 -2.04 20.65
N VAL A 347 15.61 -1.67 19.70
CA VAL A 347 15.13 -2.53 18.61
C VAL A 347 15.02 -1.74 17.31
N VAL A 348 15.33 -2.41 16.21
CA VAL A 348 14.94 -1.97 14.87
C VAL A 348 14.19 -3.09 14.19
N VAL A 349 13.10 -2.76 13.53
CA VAL A 349 12.35 -3.65 12.63
C VAL A 349 12.20 -2.96 11.29
N VAL A 350 12.52 -3.65 10.19
CA VAL A 350 12.36 -3.16 8.82
C VAL A 350 11.64 -4.21 7.99
N THR A 351 10.69 -3.82 7.16
CA THR A 351 10.04 -4.70 6.18
C THR A 351 10.04 -4.09 4.78
N THR A 352 9.90 -4.95 3.76
CA THR A 352 9.86 -4.55 2.34
C THR A 352 8.42 -4.35 1.83
N LEU A 353 7.50 -3.90 2.67
CA LEU A 353 6.15 -3.53 2.26
C LEU A 353 5.86 -2.08 2.67
N ASP A 354 5.40 -1.26 1.72
CA ASP A 354 4.99 0.12 1.97
C ASP A 354 3.79 0.19 2.93
N GLY A 355 3.78 1.19 3.81
CA GLY A 355 2.69 1.43 4.76
C GLY A 355 2.58 0.42 5.91
N ALA A 356 3.49 -0.56 6.04
CA ALA A 356 3.42 -1.59 7.08
C ALA A 356 3.98 -1.14 8.45
N ASN A 357 3.98 0.16 8.75
CA ASN A 357 4.48 0.69 10.02
C ASN A 357 3.73 0.14 11.22
N THR A 358 2.42 -0.05 11.15
CA THR A 358 1.63 -0.66 12.22
C THR A 358 2.16 -2.05 12.63
N VAL A 359 2.72 -2.81 11.69
CA VAL A 359 3.32 -4.12 11.98
C VAL A 359 4.70 -3.94 12.60
N THR A 360 5.57 -3.08 12.02
CA THR A 360 6.92 -2.86 12.58
C THR A 360 6.88 -2.27 13.98
N ASP A 361 5.92 -1.37 14.27
CA ASP A 361 5.71 -0.77 15.60
C ASP A 361 5.33 -1.83 16.65
N ARG A 362 4.35 -2.69 16.31
CA ARG A 362 3.90 -3.76 17.22
C ARG A 362 5.01 -4.76 17.51
N LEU A 363 5.80 -5.10 16.50
CA LEU A 363 6.95 -6.00 16.67
C LEU A 363 8.04 -5.36 17.53
N ALA A 364 8.30 -4.06 17.35
CA ALA A 364 9.25 -3.31 18.18
C ALA A 364 8.79 -3.23 19.63
N ASP A 365 7.53 -2.91 19.86
CA ASP A 365 6.91 -2.89 21.19
C ASP A 365 6.97 -4.27 21.87
N ALA A 366 6.59 -5.33 21.15
CA ALA A 366 6.63 -6.70 21.66
C ALA A 366 8.06 -7.12 22.03
N ALA A 367 9.04 -6.75 21.20
CA ALA A 367 10.45 -7.03 21.44
C ALA A 367 10.94 -6.34 22.72
N LEU A 368 10.70 -5.04 22.88
CA LEU A 368 11.13 -4.30 24.07
C LEU A 368 10.44 -4.79 25.34
N ARG A 369 9.13 -5.10 25.30
CA ARG A 369 8.42 -5.72 26.44
C ARG A 369 9.01 -7.07 26.83
N ALA A 370 9.36 -7.91 25.84
CA ALA A 370 10.00 -9.20 26.11
C ALA A 370 11.41 -9.02 26.70
N MET A 371 12.17 -8.02 26.25
CA MET A 371 13.49 -7.70 26.82
C MET A 371 13.41 -7.16 28.25
N LEU A 372 12.43 -6.30 28.55
CA LEU A 372 12.15 -5.79 29.90
C LEU A 372 11.72 -6.94 30.85
N ALA A 373 10.78 -7.77 30.43
CA ALA A 373 10.33 -8.94 31.20
C ALA A 373 11.50 -9.89 31.53
N ARG A 374 12.33 -10.19 30.51
CA ARG A 374 13.53 -11.00 30.70
C ARG A 374 14.47 -10.40 31.78
N ARG A 375 14.74 -9.08 31.73
CA ARG A 375 15.58 -8.42 32.73
C ARG A 375 14.99 -8.47 34.14
N ALA A 376 13.68 -8.34 34.23
CA ALA A 376 12.96 -8.44 35.50
C ALA A 376 12.81 -9.88 36.00
N GLY A 377 13.26 -10.90 35.27
CA GLY A 377 13.01 -12.31 35.59
C GLY A 377 11.53 -12.69 35.54
N ALA A 378 10.71 -11.90 34.84
CA ALA A 378 9.28 -12.12 34.69
C ALA A 378 8.98 -13.05 33.49
N PRO A 379 7.82 -13.69 33.47
CA PRO A 379 7.37 -14.44 32.30
C PRO A 379 7.33 -13.54 31.05
N LEU A 380 7.76 -14.11 29.90
CA LEU A 380 7.68 -13.37 28.64
C LEU A 380 6.20 -13.06 28.29
N PRO A 381 5.89 -11.85 27.82
CA PRO A 381 4.56 -11.49 27.41
C PRO A 381 4.11 -12.36 26.23
N ALA A 382 2.80 -12.59 26.11
CA ALA A 382 2.19 -13.23 24.95
C ALA A 382 1.64 -12.13 24.02
N PRO A 383 2.33 -11.75 22.94
CA PRO A 383 1.78 -10.78 21.99
C PRO A 383 0.49 -11.31 21.37
N PRO A 384 -0.50 -10.44 21.15
CA PRO A 384 -1.76 -10.86 20.56
C PRO A 384 -1.54 -11.34 19.12
N LEU A 385 -1.95 -12.57 18.83
CA LEU A 385 -1.99 -13.13 17.49
C LEU A 385 -3.44 -13.29 17.06
N THR A 386 -3.79 -12.72 15.95
CA THR A 386 -5.15 -12.80 15.40
C THR A 386 -5.33 -14.04 14.53
N ALA A 387 -6.57 -14.42 14.30
CA ALA A 387 -6.95 -15.53 13.42
C ALA A 387 -7.99 -15.08 12.39
N ALA A 388 -8.12 -15.87 11.31
CA ALA A 388 -9.22 -15.70 10.36
C ALA A 388 -10.56 -15.85 11.06
N LEU A 389 -11.58 -15.16 10.56
CA LEU A 389 -12.95 -15.33 11.05
C LEU A 389 -13.49 -16.71 10.67
N PRO A 390 -14.45 -17.24 11.43
CA PRO A 390 -15.15 -18.47 11.04
C PRO A 390 -15.77 -18.33 9.64
N PRO A 391 -15.78 -19.41 8.84
CA PRO A 391 -16.39 -19.38 7.51
C PRO A 391 -17.84 -18.87 7.55
N GLY A 392 -18.19 -18.01 6.58
CA GLY A 392 -19.53 -17.42 6.46
C GLY A 392 -19.78 -16.18 7.33
N THR A 393 -18.90 -15.87 8.30
CA THR A 393 -19.06 -14.68 9.15
C THR A 393 -19.08 -13.39 8.32
N ALA A 394 -18.13 -13.25 7.39
CA ALA A 394 -18.07 -12.08 6.52
C ALA A 394 -19.36 -11.90 5.72
N ARG A 395 -19.85 -12.98 5.09
CA ARG A 395 -21.08 -12.97 4.30
C ARG A 395 -22.31 -12.59 5.15
N SER A 396 -22.45 -13.14 6.34
CA SER A 396 -23.60 -12.84 7.21
C SER A 396 -23.58 -11.40 7.75
N ALA A 397 -22.38 -10.85 7.97
CA ALA A 397 -22.19 -9.50 8.46
C ALA A 397 -22.23 -8.44 7.37
N ALA A 398 -21.90 -8.78 6.12
CA ALA A 398 -21.86 -7.82 5.03
C ALA A 398 -23.15 -7.01 4.90
N GLY A 399 -23.02 -5.69 4.70
CA GLY A 399 -24.16 -4.78 4.57
C GLY A 399 -23.81 -3.34 4.91
N HIS A 400 -24.80 -2.48 4.74
CA HIS A 400 -24.74 -1.07 5.06
C HIS A 400 -25.31 -0.82 6.46
N TYR A 401 -24.62 -0.01 7.28
CA TYR A 401 -24.98 0.28 8.66
C TYR A 401 -24.87 1.77 8.94
N VAL A 402 -25.81 2.33 9.72
CA VAL A 402 -25.93 3.76 9.97
C VAL A 402 -25.99 4.09 11.46
N HIS A 403 -25.42 5.25 11.82
CA HIS A 403 -25.53 5.89 13.13
C HIS A 403 -25.65 7.40 12.93
N GLY A 404 -26.87 7.93 12.92
CA GLY A 404 -27.15 9.31 12.51
C GLY A 404 -26.73 9.53 11.05
N GLU A 405 -25.83 10.49 10.81
CA GLU A 405 -25.26 10.78 9.48
C GLU A 405 -24.02 9.94 9.16
N ARG A 406 -23.49 9.19 10.13
CA ARG A 406 -22.30 8.36 9.95
C ARG A 406 -22.67 7.00 9.39
N THR A 407 -21.85 6.49 8.49
CA THR A 407 -22.05 5.19 7.85
C THR A 407 -20.85 4.29 7.99
N VAL A 408 -21.12 2.99 8.00
CA VAL A 408 -20.10 1.93 7.97
C VAL A 408 -20.60 0.84 7.03
N ASN A 409 -19.80 0.45 6.07
CA ASN A 409 -20.08 -0.68 5.19
C ASN A 409 -19.21 -1.87 5.57
N LEU A 410 -19.86 -3.00 5.89
CA LEU A 410 -19.18 -4.27 6.07
C LEU A 410 -19.18 -5.00 4.74
N LEU A 411 -18.00 -5.38 4.29
CA LEU A 411 -17.78 -5.97 2.98
C LEU A 411 -17.29 -7.42 3.15
N ASP A 412 -17.89 -8.35 2.42
CA ASP A 412 -17.30 -9.67 2.21
C ASP A 412 -16.39 -9.62 0.99
N ARG A 413 -15.14 -9.95 1.17
CA ARG A 413 -14.16 -10.09 0.08
C ARG A 413 -13.52 -11.49 0.17
N SER A 414 -14.10 -12.43 -0.55
CA SER A 414 -13.63 -13.83 -0.57
C SER A 414 -13.60 -14.49 0.81
N GLY A 415 -14.56 -14.18 1.69
CA GLY A 415 -14.66 -14.69 3.05
C GLY A 415 -13.93 -13.86 4.10
N GLU A 416 -13.19 -12.83 3.70
CA GLU A 416 -12.62 -11.83 4.62
C GLU A 416 -13.62 -10.70 4.89
N LEU A 417 -13.78 -10.33 6.15
CA LEU A 417 -14.60 -9.21 6.57
C LEU A 417 -13.76 -7.92 6.56
N LEU A 418 -14.17 -6.97 5.73
CA LEU A 418 -13.57 -5.64 5.67
C LEU A 418 -14.58 -4.60 6.15
N VAL A 419 -14.11 -3.55 6.79
CA VAL A 419 -14.92 -2.42 7.25
C VAL A 419 -14.49 -1.15 6.52
N ALA A 420 -15.36 -0.66 5.66
CA ALA A 420 -15.22 0.64 5.03
C ALA A 420 -15.94 1.68 5.89
N ARG A 421 -15.18 2.64 6.41
CA ARG A 421 -15.68 3.76 7.22
C ARG A 421 -15.74 5.02 6.37
N ASP A 422 -16.61 5.96 6.75
CA ASP A 422 -16.58 7.29 6.15
C ASP A 422 -15.19 7.91 6.31
N GLY A 423 -14.64 8.40 5.21
CA GLY A 423 -13.31 9.03 5.20
C GLY A 423 -12.11 8.07 5.05
N SER A 424 -12.34 6.78 4.72
CA SER A 424 -11.24 5.84 4.44
C SER A 424 -11.43 5.15 3.08
N ALA A 425 -10.47 5.34 2.15
CA ALA A 425 -10.45 4.65 0.86
C ALA A 425 -10.10 3.17 1.00
N VAL A 426 -9.30 2.83 1.99
CA VAL A 426 -8.84 1.47 2.21
C VAL A 426 -9.66 0.86 3.34
N PRO A 427 -10.54 -0.12 3.03
CA PRO A 427 -11.29 -0.82 4.06
C PRO A 427 -10.34 -1.59 4.98
N ALA A 428 -10.56 -1.48 6.30
CA ALA A 428 -9.76 -2.18 7.29
C ALA A 428 -10.24 -3.63 7.46
N ARG A 429 -9.31 -4.58 7.50
CA ARG A 429 -9.60 -6.01 7.67
C ARG A 429 -9.90 -6.31 9.14
N VAL A 430 -10.95 -7.12 9.36
CA VAL A 430 -11.35 -7.60 10.69
C VAL A 430 -10.83 -9.00 10.92
N ARG A 431 -10.23 -9.23 12.09
CA ARG A 431 -9.67 -10.51 12.53
C ARG A 431 -10.19 -10.88 13.92
N ALA A 432 -10.16 -12.17 14.23
CA ALA A 432 -10.48 -12.64 15.56
C ALA A 432 -9.27 -12.59 16.50
N LEU A 433 -9.44 -12.07 17.70
CA LEU A 433 -8.49 -12.11 18.81
C LEU A 433 -9.17 -12.71 20.04
N GLY A 434 -9.01 -14.01 20.25
CA GLY A 434 -9.82 -14.75 21.21
C GLY A 434 -11.31 -14.60 20.86
N ASP A 435 -12.13 -14.18 21.83
CA ASP A 435 -13.58 -13.95 21.66
C ASP A 435 -13.90 -12.54 21.10
N SER A 436 -12.89 -11.75 20.82
CA SER A 436 -13.04 -10.38 20.32
C SER A 436 -12.71 -10.27 18.83
N LEU A 437 -13.31 -9.29 18.15
CA LEU A 437 -12.96 -8.93 16.80
C LEU A 437 -12.25 -7.58 16.84
N ILE A 438 -11.14 -7.47 16.11
CA ILE A 438 -10.35 -6.23 16.00
C ILE A 438 -9.96 -5.97 14.54
N PHE A 439 -9.59 -4.74 14.24
CA PHE A 439 -8.91 -4.44 12.98
C PHE A 439 -7.48 -4.98 13.03
N ASP A 440 -7.07 -5.70 11.99
CA ASP A 440 -5.71 -6.19 11.86
C ASP A 440 -5.32 -6.43 10.40
N ASP A 441 -4.64 -5.48 9.84
CA ASP A 441 -3.97 -5.54 8.53
C ASP A 441 -2.62 -4.80 8.57
N ALA A 442 -2.00 -4.53 7.43
CA ALA A 442 -0.71 -3.85 7.37
C ALA A 442 -0.79 -2.37 7.80
N LEU A 443 -1.95 -1.72 7.63
CA LEU A 443 -2.17 -0.29 7.89
C LEU A 443 -2.84 -0.02 9.23
N THR A 444 -3.64 -0.96 9.72
CA THR A 444 -4.52 -0.77 10.88
C THR A 444 -4.39 -1.91 11.87
N PHE A 445 -4.27 -1.59 13.15
CA PHE A 445 -4.31 -2.56 14.25
C PHE A 445 -5.07 -2.02 15.46
N GLY A 446 -5.82 -2.89 16.14
CA GLY A 446 -6.60 -2.52 17.31
C GLY A 446 -7.99 -2.02 16.94
N GLY A 447 -8.61 -1.24 17.82
CA GLY A 447 -10.03 -0.95 17.72
C GLY A 447 -10.90 -2.19 17.95
N ALA A 448 -12.15 -2.01 18.28
CA ALA A 448 -13.06 -3.13 18.57
C ALA A 448 -14.21 -3.18 17.58
N VAL A 449 -14.46 -4.37 17.04
CA VAL A 449 -15.65 -4.66 16.21
C VAL A 449 -16.49 -5.69 16.95
N ARG A 450 -17.81 -5.47 17.05
CA ARG A 450 -18.74 -6.43 17.61
C ARG A 450 -19.93 -6.60 16.67
N LEU A 451 -20.10 -7.79 16.16
CA LEU A 451 -21.26 -8.14 15.32
C LEU A 451 -22.44 -8.50 16.23
N ARG A 452 -23.62 -7.96 15.90
CA ARG A 452 -24.91 -8.23 16.58
C ARG A 452 -25.99 -8.48 15.53
N PRO A 453 -27.06 -9.19 15.86
CA PRO A 453 -28.22 -9.27 14.94
C PRO A 453 -28.72 -7.87 14.57
N GLY A 454 -28.67 -7.53 13.28
CA GLY A 454 -29.11 -6.23 12.76
C GLY A 454 -28.27 -5.00 13.15
N ALA A 455 -27.08 -5.17 13.76
CA ALA A 455 -26.22 -4.06 14.16
C ALA A 455 -24.74 -4.43 14.16
N VAL A 456 -23.88 -3.43 14.10
CA VAL A 456 -22.44 -3.57 14.35
C VAL A 456 -21.98 -2.47 15.32
N VAL A 457 -21.10 -2.81 16.24
CA VAL A 457 -20.41 -1.82 17.08
C VAL A 457 -18.99 -1.69 16.58
N VAL A 458 -18.57 -0.49 16.24
CA VAL A 458 -17.22 -0.15 15.77
C VAL A 458 -16.66 0.95 16.68
N ASP A 459 -15.54 0.67 17.34
CA ASP A 459 -14.86 1.58 18.27
C ASP A 459 -15.77 2.20 19.35
N GLY A 460 -16.77 1.43 19.80
CA GLY A 460 -17.72 1.82 20.82
C GLY A 460 -19.05 2.38 20.28
N ASP A 461 -19.11 2.84 19.04
CA ASP A 461 -20.31 3.35 18.41
C ASP A 461 -21.16 2.23 17.80
N SER A 462 -22.47 2.23 18.06
CA SER A 462 -23.40 1.23 17.53
C SER A 462 -24.07 1.73 16.26
N PHE A 463 -23.91 0.98 15.17
CA PHE A 463 -24.54 1.24 13.87
C PHE A 463 -25.62 0.19 13.61
N SER A 464 -26.80 0.62 13.20
CA SER A 464 -27.92 -0.26 12.86
C SER A 464 -27.90 -0.59 11.37
N ARG A 465 -28.22 -1.84 11.03
CA ARG A 465 -28.32 -2.26 9.62
C ARG A 465 -29.42 -1.49 8.92
N ALA A 466 -29.10 -0.96 7.76
CA ALA A 466 -30.02 -0.19 6.90
C ALA A 466 -29.96 -0.73 5.46
N PRO A 467 -30.98 -0.44 4.64
CA PRO A 467 -30.89 -0.65 3.21
C PRO A 467 -29.67 0.11 2.65
N ASP A 468 -28.95 -0.52 1.73
CA ASP A 468 -27.83 0.14 1.04
C ASP A 468 -28.42 1.15 0.01
N PRO A 469 -28.30 2.46 0.25
CA PRO A 469 -28.91 3.44 -0.65
C PRO A 469 -28.13 3.51 -1.95
N ARG A 470 -28.85 3.59 -3.06
CA ARG A 470 -28.21 3.92 -4.34
C ARG A 470 -27.57 5.30 -4.23
N PRO A 471 -26.26 5.44 -4.45
CA PRO A 471 -25.60 6.75 -4.44
C PRO A 471 -26.20 7.70 -5.47
N ALA A 472 -26.21 8.98 -5.17
CA ALA A 472 -26.55 10.01 -6.14
C ALA A 472 -25.46 10.09 -7.22
N ALA A 473 -25.85 10.55 -8.42
CA ALA A 473 -24.86 10.84 -9.45
C ALA A 473 -23.91 11.96 -8.96
N ALA A 474 -22.61 11.77 -9.19
CA ALA A 474 -21.60 12.78 -8.87
C ALA A 474 -21.87 14.10 -9.59
N ALA A 475 -21.55 15.23 -8.97
CA ALA A 475 -21.67 16.52 -9.60
C ALA A 475 -20.80 16.58 -10.88
N ALA A 476 -21.39 16.94 -12.02
CA ALA A 476 -20.71 16.94 -13.32
C ALA A 476 -19.38 17.72 -13.32
N ARG A 477 -19.30 18.83 -12.57
CA ARG A 477 -18.08 19.63 -12.40
C ARG A 477 -16.93 18.85 -11.74
N TRP A 478 -17.24 17.83 -10.94
CA TRP A 478 -16.22 17.01 -10.26
C TRP A 478 -15.76 15.82 -11.11
N VAL A 479 -16.63 15.26 -11.94
CA VAL A 479 -16.29 14.13 -12.82
C VAL A 479 -15.09 14.46 -13.69
N THR A 480 -14.95 15.71 -14.11
CA THR A 480 -13.79 16.18 -14.91
C THR A 480 -12.48 16.25 -14.14
N LEU A 481 -12.54 16.24 -12.80
CA LEU A 481 -11.38 16.28 -11.90
C LEU A 481 -10.93 14.89 -11.45
N LEU A 482 -11.77 13.87 -11.64
CA LEU A 482 -11.42 12.50 -11.29
C LEU A 482 -10.27 12.02 -12.17
N GLY A 483 -9.33 11.29 -11.58
CA GLY A 483 -8.20 10.79 -12.35
C GLY A 483 -7.01 10.37 -11.50
N GLU A 484 -6.02 9.86 -12.20
CA GLU A 484 -4.69 9.58 -11.69
C GLU A 484 -3.75 10.73 -12.02
N TYR A 485 -3.04 11.22 -11.03
CA TYR A 485 -2.06 12.30 -11.18
C TYR A 485 -0.72 11.86 -10.63
N GLY A 486 0.38 12.34 -11.22
CA GLY A 486 1.74 12.04 -10.79
C GLY A 486 2.38 10.85 -11.53
N TRP A 487 3.01 9.96 -10.81
CA TRP A 487 3.88 8.90 -11.33
C TRP A 487 3.35 7.51 -10.96
N THR A 488 3.73 6.47 -11.74
CA THR A 488 3.26 5.09 -11.51
C THR A 488 3.65 4.52 -10.15
N TYR A 489 4.75 4.99 -9.61
CA TYR A 489 5.27 4.55 -8.30
C TYR A 489 4.70 5.37 -7.14
N GLN A 490 4.04 6.51 -7.45
CA GLN A 490 3.41 7.38 -6.47
C GLN A 490 2.31 8.19 -7.16
N THR A 491 1.11 7.62 -7.12
CA THR A 491 -0.06 8.19 -7.77
C THR A 491 -0.92 8.90 -6.74
N LEU A 492 -1.30 10.15 -7.04
CA LEU A 492 -2.41 10.83 -6.42
C LEU A 492 -3.69 10.36 -7.15
N PHE A 493 -4.54 9.64 -6.46
CA PHE A 493 -5.87 9.28 -6.95
C PHE A 493 -6.89 10.31 -6.48
N VAL A 494 -7.62 10.89 -7.42
CA VAL A 494 -8.74 11.78 -7.13
C VAL A 494 -10.02 11.07 -7.54
N TYR A 495 -10.93 10.87 -6.60
CA TYR A 495 -12.18 10.13 -6.80
C TYR A 495 -13.34 10.78 -6.04
N GLU A 496 -14.56 10.40 -6.34
CA GLU A 496 -15.74 10.89 -5.63
C GLU A 496 -16.27 9.80 -4.70
N ARG A 497 -16.64 10.18 -3.47
CA ARG A 497 -17.33 9.33 -2.50
C ARG A 497 -18.30 10.16 -1.67
N ALA A 498 -19.53 9.64 -1.47
CA ALA A 498 -20.58 10.26 -0.66
C ALA A 498 -20.78 11.76 -0.97
N GLY A 499 -20.75 12.11 -2.27
CA GLY A 499 -20.94 13.49 -2.72
C GLY A 499 -19.76 14.42 -2.44
N ARG A 500 -18.54 13.91 -2.21
CA ARG A 500 -17.31 14.69 -1.99
C ARG A 500 -16.18 14.17 -2.86
N LEU A 501 -15.25 15.07 -3.21
CA LEU A 501 -13.97 14.62 -3.75
C LEU A 501 -13.07 14.13 -2.63
N HIS A 502 -12.35 13.07 -2.92
CA HIS A 502 -11.30 12.49 -2.09
C HIS A 502 -9.97 12.53 -2.83
N ALA A 503 -8.89 12.69 -2.05
CA ALA A 503 -7.52 12.57 -2.52
C ALA A 503 -6.85 11.42 -1.75
N LEU A 504 -6.54 10.33 -2.46
CA LEU A 504 -5.67 9.28 -1.92
C LEU A 504 -4.25 9.54 -2.39
N ILE A 505 -3.37 9.91 -1.47
CA ILE A 505 -1.98 10.26 -1.71
C ILE A 505 -1.06 9.39 -0.86
N GLU A 506 0.18 9.19 -1.31
CA GLU A 506 1.15 8.33 -0.63
C GLU A 506 0.61 6.91 -0.34
N TRP A 507 -0.35 6.45 -1.14
CA TRP A 507 -1.02 5.12 -1.09
C TRP A 507 -1.87 4.85 0.15
N THR A 508 -1.77 5.66 1.20
CA THR A 508 -2.38 5.42 2.51
C THR A 508 -3.17 6.62 3.05
N GLU A 509 -2.84 7.83 2.62
CA GLU A 509 -3.52 9.06 3.06
C GLU A 509 -4.75 9.31 2.20
N ASP A 510 -5.92 9.04 2.73
CA ASP A 510 -7.20 9.26 2.06
C ASP A 510 -7.97 10.41 2.71
N ASP A 511 -7.95 11.54 2.06
CA ASP A 511 -8.49 12.79 2.56
C ASP A 511 -9.81 13.16 1.88
N ALA A 512 -10.89 13.27 2.64
CA ALA A 512 -12.15 13.87 2.19
C ALA A 512 -11.98 15.39 2.05
N LEU A 513 -12.03 15.89 0.84
CA LEU A 513 -11.69 17.27 0.52
C LEU A 513 -12.86 18.23 0.77
N THR A 514 -12.56 19.43 1.26
CA THR A 514 -13.52 20.52 1.40
C THR A 514 -13.36 21.51 0.26
N PRO A 515 -14.40 21.77 -0.56
CA PRO A 515 -14.29 22.73 -1.67
C PRO A 515 -14.11 24.16 -1.17
N VAL A 516 -13.12 24.86 -1.72
CA VAL A 516 -12.88 26.30 -1.54
C VAL A 516 -13.36 27.07 -2.79
N SER A 517 -13.21 26.43 -3.97
CA SER A 517 -13.77 26.85 -5.25
C SER A 517 -13.99 25.60 -6.12
N ASP A 518 -14.40 25.76 -7.37
CA ASP A 518 -14.61 24.65 -8.30
C ASP A 518 -13.32 23.86 -8.60
N THR A 519 -12.16 24.46 -8.40
CA THR A 519 -10.84 23.86 -8.71
C THR A 519 -9.86 23.87 -7.54
N VAL A 520 -10.25 24.39 -6.37
CA VAL A 520 -9.41 24.47 -5.16
C VAL A 520 -10.10 23.82 -3.99
N PHE A 521 -9.39 22.94 -3.30
CA PHE A 521 -9.89 22.15 -2.19
C PHE A 521 -8.94 22.22 -0.99
N ALA A 522 -9.51 22.18 0.22
CA ALA A 522 -8.77 22.08 1.47
C ALA A 522 -8.70 20.65 1.95
N PHE A 523 -7.54 20.26 2.49
CA PHE A 523 -7.36 19.02 3.24
C PHE A 523 -8.01 19.12 4.62
N PRO A 524 -8.52 18.01 5.19
CA PRO A 524 -9.16 18.00 6.51
C PRO A 524 -8.13 18.23 7.63
N ALA A 525 -8.66 18.55 8.82
CA ALA A 525 -7.86 18.60 10.03
C ALA A 525 -7.32 17.20 10.36
N GLY A 526 -6.06 17.12 10.80
CA GLY A 526 -5.36 15.87 11.10
C GLY A 526 -4.68 15.19 9.91
N SER A 527 -4.97 15.64 8.67
CA SER A 527 -4.24 15.17 7.48
C SER A 527 -2.77 15.57 7.52
N MET A 528 -1.88 14.76 6.94
CA MET A 528 -0.49 15.15 6.70
C MET A 528 -0.37 16.41 5.84
N TYR A 529 -1.41 16.73 5.04
CA TYR A 529 -1.51 17.92 4.19
C TYR A 529 -2.39 19.03 4.79
N GLU A 530 -2.80 18.92 6.08
CA GLU A 530 -3.57 19.98 6.76
C GLU A 530 -2.91 21.35 6.58
N GLY A 531 -3.72 22.37 6.26
CA GLY A 531 -3.26 23.74 5.99
C GLY A 531 -2.80 23.99 4.55
N GLU A 532 -2.56 22.95 3.78
CA GLU A 532 -2.25 23.02 2.35
C GLU A 532 -3.52 22.98 1.49
N ARG A 533 -3.37 23.06 0.17
CA ARG A 533 -4.50 23.01 -0.79
C ARG A 533 -4.18 21.99 -1.90
N LEU A 534 -5.24 21.34 -2.38
CA LEU A 534 -5.25 20.67 -3.67
C LEU A 534 -5.87 21.63 -4.69
N THR A 535 -5.11 21.95 -5.73
CA THR A 535 -5.53 22.89 -6.80
C THR A 535 -5.45 22.20 -8.16
N PHE A 536 -6.52 22.26 -8.94
CA PHE A 536 -6.55 21.72 -10.30
C PHE A 536 -6.31 22.82 -11.32
N ARG A 537 -5.38 22.58 -12.24
CA ARG A 537 -5.14 23.35 -13.47
C ARG A 537 -5.67 22.54 -14.65
N THR A 538 -6.94 22.61 -14.90
CA THR A 538 -7.64 21.75 -15.88
C THR A 538 -7.08 21.88 -17.29
N HIS A 539 -6.81 23.11 -17.77
CA HIS A 539 -6.20 23.33 -19.10
C HIS A 539 -4.78 22.76 -19.20
N ALA A 540 -4.01 22.77 -18.12
CA ALA A 540 -2.66 22.19 -18.07
C ALA A 540 -2.66 20.71 -17.70
N ARG A 541 -3.84 20.11 -17.42
CA ARG A 541 -4.00 18.73 -16.97
C ARG A 541 -3.08 18.41 -15.78
N GLN A 542 -3.18 19.20 -14.72
CA GLN A 542 -2.34 19.09 -13.53
C GLN A 542 -3.17 19.22 -12.26
N ALA A 543 -2.73 18.53 -11.22
CA ALA A 543 -3.11 18.75 -9.83
C ALA A 543 -1.89 19.27 -9.06
N ILE A 544 -2.08 20.19 -8.13
CA ILE A 544 -1.03 20.75 -7.28
C ILE A 544 -1.44 20.48 -5.84
N VAL A 545 -0.64 19.68 -5.14
CA VAL A 545 -0.79 19.42 -3.69
C VAL A 545 0.23 20.29 -2.96
N GLY A 546 -0.26 21.26 -2.19
CA GLY A 546 0.63 22.22 -1.53
C GLY A 546 1.48 22.97 -2.53
N ALA A 547 2.71 22.51 -2.72
CA ALA A 547 3.69 23.10 -3.64
C ALA A 547 4.15 22.16 -4.77
N VAL A 548 3.70 20.90 -4.75
CA VAL A 548 4.14 19.87 -5.71
C VAL A 548 3.12 19.74 -6.85
N THR A 549 3.61 19.74 -8.08
CA THR A 549 2.79 19.56 -9.28
C THR A 549 2.77 18.11 -9.73
N PHE A 550 1.56 17.55 -9.87
CA PHE A 550 1.28 16.21 -10.33
C PHE A 550 0.66 16.28 -11.73
N PRO A 551 1.34 15.84 -12.80
CA PRO A 551 0.74 15.77 -14.13
C PRO A 551 -0.39 14.73 -14.15
N GLN A 552 -1.48 15.01 -14.85
CA GLN A 552 -2.56 14.05 -15.03
C GLN A 552 -2.11 12.91 -15.96
N ARG A 553 -2.22 11.68 -15.50
CA ARG A 553 -1.83 10.48 -16.26
C ARG A 553 -3.01 9.84 -16.96
N MET A 554 -4.11 9.66 -16.25
CA MET A 554 -5.33 9.07 -16.74
C MET A 554 -6.45 10.07 -16.59
N VAL A 555 -7.18 10.32 -17.66
CA VAL A 555 -8.41 11.11 -17.64
C VAL A 555 -9.48 10.24 -17.04
N GLY A 556 -10.19 10.73 -16.01
CA GLY A 556 -11.26 10.05 -15.27
C GLY A 556 -12.14 9.04 -16.03
N PRO A 557 -13.38 8.79 -15.66
CA PRO A 557 -14.17 7.65 -16.20
C PRO A 557 -14.24 7.53 -17.73
N GLN A 558 -13.98 8.62 -18.45
CA GLN A 558 -14.05 8.67 -19.91
C GLN A 558 -12.72 8.45 -20.65
N GLY A 559 -11.61 8.24 -19.95
CA GLY A 559 -10.25 8.24 -20.53
C GLY A 559 -9.63 6.88 -20.82
N GLY A 560 -10.27 5.78 -20.41
CA GLY A 560 -9.82 4.41 -20.68
C GLY A 560 -10.41 3.90 -22.00
N GLY A 561 -9.66 3.09 -22.70
CA GLY A 561 -10.09 2.44 -23.95
C GLY A 561 -9.97 0.92 -23.87
N GLN A 562 -10.80 0.25 -24.63
CA GLN A 562 -10.67 -1.18 -24.87
C GLN A 562 -9.26 -1.49 -25.40
N LEU A 563 -8.66 -2.57 -24.90
CA LEU A 563 -7.40 -3.09 -25.43
C LEU A 563 -7.50 -3.24 -26.95
N LYS A 564 -6.46 -2.80 -27.66
CA LYS A 564 -6.27 -3.11 -29.09
C LYS A 564 -4.87 -3.67 -29.25
N VAL A 565 -4.79 -4.86 -29.79
CA VAL A 565 -3.55 -5.58 -30.08
C VAL A 565 -3.35 -5.66 -31.57
N THR A 566 -2.17 -5.30 -32.05
CA THR A 566 -1.77 -5.62 -33.43
C THR A 566 -1.35 -7.09 -33.47
N PRO A 567 -2.08 -7.95 -34.20
CA PRO A 567 -1.79 -9.38 -34.26
C PRO A 567 -0.40 -9.66 -34.85
N LEU A 568 0.31 -10.67 -34.34
CA LEU A 568 1.62 -11.11 -34.85
C LEU A 568 1.52 -11.67 -36.30
N HIS A 569 0.39 -12.27 -36.62
CA HIS A 569 0.07 -12.83 -37.93
C HIS A 569 -1.40 -12.54 -38.26
N PRO A 570 -1.82 -12.64 -39.53
CA PRO A 570 -3.21 -12.47 -39.89
C PRO A 570 -4.13 -13.39 -39.08
N VAL A 571 -5.14 -12.80 -38.42
CA VAL A 571 -6.01 -13.53 -37.46
C VAL A 571 -6.72 -14.70 -38.16
N ALA A 572 -7.11 -14.55 -39.44
CA ALA A 572 -7.76 -15.63 -40.22
C ALA A 572 -6.85 -16.86 -40.35
N GLU A 573 -5.54 -16.68 -40.56
CA GLU A 573 -4.56 -17.78 -40.66
C GLU A 573 -4.40 -18.48 -39.32
N LEU A 574 -4.26 -17.69 -38.24
CA LEU A 574 -4.13 -18.20 -36.87
C LEU A 574 -5.38 -18.98 -36.44
N LEU A 575 -6.57 -18.48 -36.78
CA LEU A 575 -7.85 -19.13 -36.49
C LEU A 575 -7.99 -20.46 -37.24
N ALA A 576 -7.62 -20.49 -38.52
CA ALA A 576 -7.62 -21.72 -39.32
C ALA A 576 -6.65 -22.77 -38.72
N ALA A 577 -5.45 -22.37 -38.38
CA ALA A 577 -4.47 -23.25 -37.73
C ALA A 577 -4.95 -23.74 -36.35
N ALA A 578 -5.54 -22.88 -35.54
CA ALA A 578 -6.04 -23.23 -34.19
C ALA A 578 -7.22 -24.21 -34.26
N ARG A 579 -8.11 -24.13 -35.28
CA ARG A 579 -9.21 -25.07 -35.47
C ARG A 579 -8.74 -26.51 -35.74
N THR A 580 -7.55 -26.71 -36.32
CA THR A 580 -6.95 -28.03 -36.54
C THR A 580 -6.07 -28.51 -35.40
N ALA A 581 -5.77 -27.65 -34.44
CA ALA A 581 -4.93 -28.00 -33.29
C ALA A 581 -5.71 -28.81 -32.25
N THR A 582 -4.97 -29.64 -31.49
CA THR A 582 -5.56 -30.45 -30.43
C THR A 582 -5.45 -29.74 -29.09
N PRO A 583 -6.53 -29.64 -28.29
CA PRO A 583 -6.50 -29.15 -26.92
C PRO A 583 -5.53 -29.96 -26.06
N PRO A 584 -5.01 -29.36 -24.94
CA PRO A 584 -4.14 -30.08 -24.01
C PRO A 584 -4.89 -31.29 -23.43
N ALA A 585 -4.16 -32.40 -23.28
CA ALA A 585 -4.69 -33.59 -22.62
C ALA A 585 -4.88 -33.30 -21.12
N GLU A 586 -6.05 -33.61 -20.60
CA GLU A 586 -6.38 -33.48 -19.18
C GLU A 586 -6.46 -34.84 -18.50
N SER A 587 -6.04 -34.91 -17.25
CA SER A 587 -6.18 -36.11 -16.41
C SER A 587 -7.25 -35.90 -15.35
N GLY A 588 -8.05 -36.94 -15.08
CA GLY A 588 -9.12 -36.90 -14.08
C GLY A 588 -10.47 -37.35 -14.61
N SER A 589 -11.48 -37.29 -13.74
CA SER A 589 -12.86 -37.55 -14.13
C SER A 589 -13.60 -36.22 -14.28
N PHE A 590 -14.27 -36.05 -15.40
CA PHE A 590 -15.03 -34.84 -15.69
C PHE A 590 -16.51 -35.16 -15.85
N ARG A 591 -17.36 -34.20 -15.55
CA ARG A 591 -18.79 -34.26 -15.90
C ARG A 591 -18.95 -34.18 -17.40
N ALA A 592 -19.98 -34.82 -17.93
CA ALA A 592 -20.38 -34.65 -19.33
C ALA A 592 -20.79 -33.17 -19.55
N PRO A 593 -20.36 -32.53 -20.63
CA PRO A 593 -20.80 -31.20 -20.97
C PRO A 593 -22.30 -31.12 -21.20
N ASP A 594 -22.95 -30.10 -20.65
CA ASP A 594 -24.35 -29.75 -20.88
C ASP A 594 -24.42 -28.22 -21.06
N LEU A 595 -23.96 -27.76 -22.21
CA LEU A 595 -23.99 -26.36 -22.61
C LEU A 595 -25.41 -25.95 -23.03
N VAL A 596 -25.92 -24.89 -22.42
CA VAL A 596 -27.24 -24.34 -22.70
C VAL A 596 -27.12 -22.91 -23.23
N ASP A 597 -27.90 -22.58 -24.22
CA ASP A 597 -27.97 -21.24 -24.80
C ASP A 597 -28.76 -20.31 -23.88
N LEU A 598 -28.09 -19.28 -23.34
CA LEU A 598 -28.67 -18.30 -22.42
C LEU A 598 -29.84 -17.53 -23.07
N ALA A 599 -29.84 -17.34 -24.39
CA ALA A 599 -30.90 -16.63 -25.09
C ALA A 599 -32.26 -17.37 -25.05
N THR A 600 -32.23 -18.70 -24.85
CA THR A 600 -33.44 -19.50 -24.72
C THR A 600 -34.04 -19.54 -23.32
N LEU A 601 -33.29 -19.08 -22.33
CA LEU A 601 -33.66 -19.25 -20.92
C LEU A 601 -34.37 -18.03 -20.32
N ASP A 602 -33.98 -16.82 -20.68
CA ASP A 602 -34.57 -15.58 -20.15
C ASP A 602 -34.45 -14.42 -21.16
N ALA A 603 -35.59 -13.94 -21.65
CA ALA A 603 -35.66 -12.86 -22.64
C ALA A 603 -35.21 -11.50 -22.11
N THR A 604 -34.98 -11.35 -20.80
CA THR A 604 -34.46 -10.14 -20.19
C THR A 604 -32.94 -10.09 -20.13
N ILE A 605 -32.24 -11.16 -20.51
CA ILE A 605 -30.79 -11.15 -20.69
C ILE A 605 -30.49 -10.54 -22.06
N HIS A 606 -29.69 -9.49 -22.08
CA HIS A 606 -29.22 -8.86 -23.32
C HIS A 606 -27.83 -9.39 -23.67
N PHE A 607 -27.50 -9.33 -24.96
CA PHE A 607 -26.25 -9.85 -25.49
C PHE A 607 -25.52 -8.77 -26.31
N ASP A 608 -24.26 -8.55 -26.01
CA ASP A 608 -23.29 -7.78 -26.80
C ASP A 608 -22.04 -8.64 -26.92
N ILE A 609 -22.20 -9.78 -27.65
CA ILE A 609 -21.17 -10.82 -27.76
C ILE A 609 -20.01 -10.28 -28.59
N ARG A 610 -18.96 -9.86 -27.91
CA ARG A 610 -17.83 -9.12 -28.48
C ARG A 610 -17.08 -9.90 -29.54
N TYR A 611 -16.98 -11.20 -29.36
CA TYR A 611 -16.25 -12.07 -30.31
C TYR A 611 -17.08 -12.56 -31.49
N ALA A 612 -18.38 -12.27 -31.51
CA ALA A 612 -19.23 -12.44 -32.72
C ALA A 612 -19.15 -11.23 -33.68
N GLY A 613 -18.48 -10.16 -33.29
CA GLY A 613 -18.25 -8.96 -34.08
C GLY A 613 -16.76 -8.56 -34.10
N THR A 614 -16.49 -7.37 -34.64
CA THR A 614 -15.15 -6.80 -34.70
C THR A 614 -14.84 -5.87 -33.51
N ASN A 615 -15.81 -5.68 -32.58
CA ASN A 615 -15.65 -4.83 -31.42
C ASN A 615 -14.95 -5.57 -30.26
N ASN A 616 -13.75 -6.11 -30.52
CA ASN A 616 -12.90 -6.80 -29.56
C ASN A 616 -11.43 -6.37 -29.73
N PHE A 617 -10.55 -6.90 -28.89
CA PHE A 617 -9.14 -6.46 -28.83
C PHE A 617 -8.31 -6.81 -30.08
N LEU A 618 -8.72 -7.81 -30.87
CA LEU A 618 -8.07 -8.19 -32.14
C LEU A 618 -8.78 -7.64 -33.38
N GLY A 619 -9.95 -6.98 -33.24
CA GLY A 619 -10.70 -6.41 -34.35
C GLY A 619 -11.25 -7.43 -35.37
N SER A 620 -11.46 -8.68 -34.94
CA SER A 620 -11.82 -9.81 -35.82
C SER A 620 -13.00 -10.61 -35.27
N VAL A 621 -13.70 -11.32 -36.14
CA VAL A 621 -14.83 -12.21 -35.78
C VAL A 621 -14.30 -13.60 -35.45
N PHE A 622 -14.76 -14.19 -34.37
CA PHE A 622 -14.35 -15.51 -33.87
C PHE A 622 -15.53 -16.48 -33.74
N TYR A 623 -16.73 -15.97 -33.43
CA TYR A 623 -17.96 -16.75 -33.29
C TYR A 623 -18.87 -16.59 -34.50
N SER A 624 -19.51 -17.65 -34.90
CA SER A 624 -20.47 -17.64 -36.04
C SER A 624 -21.81 -17.02 -35.67
N THR A 625 -22.16 -16.99 -34.39
CA THR A 625 -23.42 -16.46 -33.86
C THR A 625 -23.19 -15.59 -32.63
N ALA A 626 -24.08 -14.63 -32.37
CA ALA A 626 -24.05 -13.77 -31.20
C ALA A 626 -24.78 -14.40 -29.99
N HIS A 627 -24.49 -15.67 -29.71
CA HIS A 627 -25.05 -16.42 -28.59
C HIS A 627 -24.01 -16.60 -27.48
N ALA A 628 -24.48 -16.86 -26.28
CA ALA A 628 -23.65 -17.21 -25.12
C ALA A 628 -24.15 -18.51 -24.52
N PHE A 629 -23.23 -19.44 -24.30
CA PHE A 629 -23.51 -20.75 -23.71
C PHE A 629 -22.82 -20.90 -22.38
N LEU A 630 -23.45 -21.58 -21.44
CA LEU A 630 -22.87 -22.00 -20.15
C LEU A 630 -23.26 -23.43 -19.84
N GLN A 631 -22.46 -24.11 -19.00
CA GLN A 631 -22.90 -25.37 -18.39
C GLN A 631 -24.21 -25.13 -17.62
N ARG A 632 -25.16 -26.05 -17.70
CA ARG A 632 -26.50 -25.89 -17.12
C ARG A 632 -26.48 -25.39 -15.66
N PRO A 633 -25.67 -25.94 -14.71
CA PRO A 633 -25.67 -25.43 -13.35
C PRO A 633 -25.21 -23.97 -13.24
N ALA A 634 -24.24 -23.55 -14.09
CA ALA A 634 -23.78 -22.16 -14.14
C ALA A 634 -24.86 -21.25 -14.75
N ALA A 635 -25.54 -21.69 -15.81
CA ALA A 635 -26.64 -20.96 -16.41
C ALA A 635 -27.82 -20.76 -15.46
N GLU A 636 -28.22 -21.80 -14.72
CA GLU A 636 -29.27 -21.71 -13.70
C GLU A 636 -28.90 -20.76 -12.56
N ALA A 637 -27.61 -20.77 -12.12
CA ALA A 637 -27.10 -19.82 -11.14
C ALA A 637 -27.14 -18.38 -11.66
N LEU A 638 -26.75 -18.17 -12.93
CA LEU A 638 -26.85 -16.86 -13.58
C LEU A 638 -28.30 -16.36 -13.66
N LEU A 639 -29.25 -17.22 -13.96
CA LEU A 639 -30.69 -16.86 -13.96
C LEU A 639 -31.18 -16.40 -12.58
N ARG A 640 -30.74 -17.07 -11.51
CA ARG A 640 -31.08 -16.65 -10.14
C ARG A 640 -30.47 -15.29 -9.80
N ALA A 641 -29.21 -15.04 -10.21
CA ALA A 641 -28.59 -13.74 -10.10
C ALA A 641 -29.36 -12.66 -10.90
N ALA A 642 -29.73 -12.95 -12.14
CA ALA A 642 -30.54 -12.07 -12.98
C ALA A 642 -31.90 -11.75 -12.33
N HIS A 643 -32.56 -12.72 -11.72
CA HIS A 643 -33.83 -12.50 -11.00
C HIS A 643 -33.67 -11.51 -9.84
N ARG A 644 -32.64 -11.66 -8.99
CA ARG A 644 -32.36 -10.74 -7.89
C ARG A 644 -32.04 -9.32 -8.38
N LEU A 645 -31.34 -9.20 -9.50
CA LEU A 645 -31.02 -7.89 -10.10
C LEU A 645 -32.25 -7.20 -10.66
N ARG A 646 -33.22 -7.97 -11.24
CA ARG A 646 -34.49 -7.41 -11.70
C ARG A 646 -35.34 -6.78 -10.61
N GLU A 647 -35.32 -7.36 -9.42
CA GLU A 647 -36.01 -6.76 -8.24
C GLU A 647 -35.44 -5.38 -7.89
N ARG A 648 -34.18 -5.11 -8.28
CA ARG A 648 -33.50 -3.83 -8.10
C ARG A 648 -33.57 -2.91 -9.33
N GLY A 649 -34.25 -3.34 -10.40
CA GLY A 649 -34.40 -2.57 -11.64
C GLY A 649 -33.27 -2.73 -12.65
N TYR A 650 -32.44 -3.79 -12.51
CA TYR A 650 -31.29 -4.05 -13.38
C TYR A 650 -31.46 -5.35 -14.16
N GLY A 651 -30.94 -5.36 -15.39
CA GLY A 651 -30.78 -6.57 -16.22
C GLY A 651 -29.31 -6.87 -16.47
N LEU A 652 -29.04 -8.07 -16.99
CA LEU A 652 -27.70 -8.53 -17.37
C LEU A 652 -27.46 -8.33 -18.86
N LEU A 653 -26.28 -7.81 -19.22
CA LEU A 653 -25.76 -7.73 -20.58
C LEU A 653 -24.51 -8.58 -20.68
N ILE A 654 -24.56 -9.64 -21.45
CA ILE A 654 -23.50 -10.66 -21.61
C ILE A 654 -22.57 -10.25 -22.76
N HIS A 655 -21.24 -10.28 -22.47
CA HIS A 655 -20.17 -10.01 -23.44
C HIS A 655 -19.50 -11.29 -23.96
N ASP A 656 -19.35 -12.33 -23.12
CA ASP A 656 -18.80 -13.63 -23.47
C ASP A 656 -19.31 -14.71 -22.49
N GLY A 657 -19.36 -15.97 -22.98
CA GLY A 657 -19.71 -17.15 -22.20
C GLY A 657 -18.73 -18.29 -22.47
N TYR A 658 -19.26 -19.45 -22.92
CA TYR A 658 -18.41 -20.52 -23.43
C TYR A 658 -17.60 -20.00 -24.62
N ARG A 659 -16.28 -20.27 -24.58
CA ARG A 659 -15.31 -19.93 -25.59
C ARG A 659 -14.62 -21.21 -26.05
N PRO A 660 -14.75 -21.64 -27.32
CA PRO A 660 -14.02 -22.80 -27.82
C PRO A 660 -12.50 -22.65 -27.57
N TRP A 661 -11.83 -23.74 -27.26
CA TRP A 661 -10.39 -23.68 -26.96
C TRP A 661 -9.57 -23.14 -28.15
N TYR A 662 -9.95 -23.43 -29.41
CA TYR A 662 -9.27 -22.90 -30.58
C TYR A 662 -9.29 -21.36 -30.63
N VAL A 663 -10.30 -20.71 -30.06
CA VAL A 663 -10.37 -19.26 -29.98
C VAL A 663 -9.36 -18.75 -28.94
N THR A 664 -9.30 -19.38 -27.75
CA THR A 664 -8.28 -19.05 -26.75
C THR A 664 -6.86 -19.23 -27.31
N LYS A 665 -6.62 -20.29 -28.06
CA LYS A 665 -5.33 -20.49 -28.74
C LYS A 665 -5.05 -19.38 -29.76
N THR A 666 -6.04 -18.98 -30.54
CA THR A 666 -5.91 -17.88 -31.53
C THR A 666 -5.54 -16.57 -30.80
N PHE A 667 -6.18 -16.25 -29.66
CA PHE A 667 -5.88 -15.07 -28.86
C PHE A 667 -4.41 -15.06 -28.41
N TRP A 668 -3.93 -16.20 -27.90
CA TRP A 668 -2.55 -16.34 -27.45
C TRP A 668 -1.54 -16.21 -28.59
N ASP A 669 -1.80 -16.87 -29.73
CA ASP A 669 -0.89 -16.86 -30.88
C ASP A 669 -0.85 -15.50 -31.58
N ALA A 670 -1.96 -14.76 -31.56
CA ALA A 670 -2.05 -13.41 -32.10
C ALA A 670 -1.36 -12.35 -31.20
N THR A 671 -1.27 -12.61 -29.88
CA THR A 671 -0.81 -11.63 -28.92
C THR A 671 0.72 -11.63 -28.78
N PRO A 672 1.40 -10.47 -28.88
CA PRO A 672 2.82 -10.33 -28.63
C PRO A 672 3.23 -10.89 -27.26
N PRO A 673 4.43 -11.51 -27.14
CA PRO A 673 4.86 -12.17 -25.90
C PRO A 673 4.77 -11.30 -24.62
N GLU A 674 5.07 -10.02 -24.75
CA GLU A 674 5.04 -9.04 -23.67
C GLU A 674 3.63 -8.71 -23.16
N LEU A 675 2.59 -9.01 -23.99
CA LEU A 675 1.18 -8.79 -23.66
C LEU A 675 0.43 -10.08 -23.32
N ARG A 676 1.08 -11.25 -23.40
CA ARG A 676 0.43 -12.56 -23.17
C ARG A 676 -0.11 -12.76 -21.76
N TRP A 677 0.32 -11.95 -20.83
CA TRP A 677 -0.26 -11.94 -19.48
C TRP A 677 -1.74 -11.47 -19.45
N LEU A 678 -2.23 -10.85 -20.55
CA LEU A 678 -3.61 -10.40 -20.71
C LEU A 678 -4.55 -11.48 -21.26
N VAL A 679 -4.02 -12.60 -21.76
CA VAL A 679 -4.79 -13.66 -22.40
C VAL A 679 -4.50 -15.02 -21.77
N ALA A 680 -5.50 -15.89 -21.72
CA ALA A 680 -5.32 -17.21 -21.12
C ALA A 680 -4.33 -18.06 -21.92
N ASN A 681 -3.44 -18.76 -21.20
CA ASN A 681 -2.50 -19.70 -21.82
C ASN A 681 -3.25 -20.96 -22.30
N PRO A 682 -3.28 -21.27 -23.63
CA PRO A 682 -4.00 -22.41 -24.15
C PRO A 682 -3.48 -23.75 -23.65
N ALA A 683 -2.22 -23.84 -23.20
CA ALA A 683 -1.69 -25.06 -22.58
C ALA A 683 -2.35 -25.39 -21.22
N GLN A 684 -2.97 -24.40 -20.57
CA GLN A 684 -3.71 -24.56 -19.33
C GLN A 684 -5.24 -24.47 -19.54
N GLY A 685 -5.66 -23.92 -20.67
CA GLY A 685 -7.04 -23.59 -20.96
C GLY A 685 -7.55 -22.38 -20.18
N SER A 686 -8.76 -21.97 -20.50
CA SER A 686 -9.55 -20.92 -19.82
C SER A 686 -10.76 -21.54 -19.14
N ARG A 687 -11.33 -20.86 -18.12
CA ARG A 687 -12.62 -21.28 -17.53
C ARG A 687 -13.76 -21.09 -18.54
N HIS A 688 -13.65 -20.12 -19.46
CA HIS A 688 -14.54 -20.01 -20.61
C HIS A 688 -14.52 -21.27 -21.48
N ASN A 689 -13.37 -21.94 -21.68
CA ASN A 689 -13.31 -23.18 -22.44
C ASN A 689 -14.10 -24.33 -21.79
N ARG A 690 -14.44 -24.21 -20.52
CA ARG A 690 -15.21 -25.20 -19.75
C ARG A 690 -16.71 -24.87 -19.70
N GLY A 691 -17.12 -23.72 -20.25
CA GLY A 691 -18.48 -23.21 -20.16
C GLY A 691 -18.88 -22.78 -18.74
N CYS A 692 -17.91 -22.43 -17.90
CA CYS A 692 -18.12 -22.08 -16.50
C CYS A 692 -17.62 -20.67 -16.15
N ALA A 693 -17.37 -19.82 -17.13
CA ALA A 693 -17.08 -18.41 -16.93
C ALA A 693 -17.98 -17.55 -17.80
N VAL A 694 -18.30 -16.36 -17.31
CA VAL A 694 -19.12 -15.39 -18.01
C VAL A 694 -18.55 -13.98 -17.82
N ASP A 695 -18.49 -13.22 -18.92
CA ASP A 695 -18.17 -11.79 -18.93
C ASP A 695 -19.45 -10.99 -19.13
N LEU A 696 -19.73 -10.06 -18.21
CA LEU A 696 -21.01 -9.38 -18.24
C LEU A 696 -21.00 -8.03 -17.54
N THR A 697 -22.04 -7.22 -17.80
CA THR A 697 -22.31 -5.96 -17.11
C THR A 697 -23.80 -5.81 -16.81
N LEU A 698 -24.16 -4.70 -16.15
CA LEU A 698 -25.53 -4.33 -15.87
C LEU A 698 -26.10 -3.38 -16.93
N TYR A 699 -27.42 -3.47 -17.16
CA TYR A 699 -28.18 -2.44 -17.84
C TYR A 699 -29.42 -2.03 -17.05
N ASP A 700 -29.87 -0.80 -17.23
CA ASP A 700 -31.09 -0.27 -16.59
C ASP A 700 -32.33 -0.81 -17.34
N LEU A 701 -33.19 -1.56 -16.67
CA LEU A 701 -34.39 -2.17 -17.26
C LEU A 701 -35.38 -1.15 -17.82
N ARG A 702 -35.41 0.06 -17.28
CA ARG A 702 -36.34 1.12 -17.71
C ARG A 702 -35.88 1.78 -19.00
N THR A 703 -34.55 1.91 -19.20
CA THR A 703 -33.98 2.62 -20.37
C THR A 703 -33.41 1.67 -21.43
N GLY A 704 -33.11 0.43 -21.06
CA GLY A 704 -32.39 -0.55 -21.90
C GLY A 704 -30.92 -0.24 -22.11
N HIS A 705 -30.37 0.84 -21.50
CA HIS A 705 -28.97 1.23 -21.68
C HIS A 705 -28.04 0.58 -20.66
N PRO A 706 -26.82 0.15 -21.07
CA PRO A 706 -25.79 -0.30 -20.16
C PRO A 706 -25.48 0.77 -19.11
N LEU A 707 -25.19 0.32 -17.88
CA LEU A 707 -24.79 1.20 -16.80
C LEU A 707 -23.31 1.55 -16.89
N ASP A 708 -22.95 2.73 -16.42
CA ASP A 708 -21.57 3.09 -16.22
C ASP A 708 -21.01 2.33 -15.00
N MET A 709 -19.96 1.55 -15.27
CA MET A 709 -19.26 0.74 -14.27
C MET A 709 -17.88 1.36 -13.91
N GLY A 710 -17.59 2.57 -14.40
CA GLY A 710 -16.30 3.24 -14.18
C GLY A 710 -15.15 2.64 -14.99
N GLY A 711 -15.41 1.76 -15.94
CA GLY A 711 -14.45 1.15 -16.85
C GLY A 711 -15.16 0.36 -17.94
N THR A 712 -14.50 0.12 -19.07
CA THR A 712 -15.05 -0.62 -20.21
C THR A 712 -14.63 -2.09 -20.18
N TYR A 713 -15.39 -2.93 -20.87
CA TYR A 713 -15.02 -4.32 -21.11
C TYR A 713 -13.69 -4.41 -21.88
N ASP A 714 -12.84 -5.40 -21.55
CA ASP A 714 -11.51 -5.59 -22.13
C ASP A 714 -10.57 -4.38 -21.94
N GLU A 715 -10.78 -3.56 -20.93
CA GLU A 715 -9.87 -2.50 -20.57
C GLU A 715 -8.66 -3.04 -19.80
N THR A 716 -7.44 -2.58 -20.12
CA THR A 716 -6.18 -3.03 -19.48
C THR A 716 -5.56 -2.01 -18.54
N THR A 717 -6.32 -1.02 -18.14
CA THR A 717 -5.89 -0.01 -17.14
C THR A 717 -6.27 -0.44 -15.74
N GLY A 718 -5.90 0.35 -14.72
CA GLY A 718 -6.35 0.12 -13.34
C GLY A 718 -7.88 0.02 -13.20
N ARG A 719 -8.62 0.62 -14.12
CA ARG A 719 -10.10 0.62 -14.14
C ARG A 719 -10.72 -0.76 -14.40
N SER A 720 -9.95 -1.73 -14.91
CA SER A 720 -10.38 -3.12 -15.01
C SER A 720 -10.49 -3.81 -13.65
N TYR A 721 -9.69 -3.36 -12.66
CA TYR A 721 -9.68 -3.95 -11.33
C TYR A 721 -10.98 -3.63 -10.57
N PRO A 722 -11.63 -4.62 -9.96
CA PRO A 722 -12.89 -4.43 -9.25
C PRO A 722 -12.86 -3.35 -8.17
N ASP A 723 -11.77 -3.25 -7.43
CA ASP A 723 -11.61 -2.33 -6.30
C ASP A 723 -10.85 -1.04 -6.68
N TYR A 724 -10.75 -0.71 -7.98
CA TYR A 724 -10.10 0.51 -8.45
C TYR A 724 -10.83 1.77 -7.94
N PRO A 725 -10.10 2.71 -7.28
CA PRO A 725 -10.76 3.80 -6.55
C PRO A 725 -11.24 4.96 -7.44
N VAL A 726 -10.60 5.23 -8.59
CA VAL A 726 -10.82 6.44 -9.39
C VAL A 726 -12.08 6.33 -10.24
N THR A 727 -13.22 6.31 -9.57
CA THR A 727 -14.55 6.29 -10.15
C THR A 727 -15.48 7.13 -9.29
N THR A 728 -16.74 7.26 -9.68
CA THR A 728 -17.79 7.80 -8.82
C THR A 728 -18.28 6.74 -7.84
N ASP A 729 -18.92 7.16 -6.77
CA ASP A 729 -19.52 6.27 -5.79
C ASP A 729 -20.60 5.39 -6.42
N LEU A 730 -21.39 5.98 -7.34
CA LEU A 730 -22.42 5.26 -8.08
C LEU A 730 -21.86 4.13 -8.96
N GLU A 731 -20.72 4.35 -9.65
CA GLU A 731 -20.06 3.35 -10.47
C GLU A 731 -19.51 2.19 -9.63
N ARG A 732 -18.88 2.47 -8.48
CA ARG A 732 -18.44 1.45 -7.55
C ARG A 732 -19.60 0.65 -6.97
N TRP A 733 -20.68 1.34 -6.63
CA TRP A 733 -21.91 0.71 -6.15
C TRP A 733 -22.52 -0.23 -7.20
N HIS A 734 -22.55 0.14 -8.50
CA HIS A 734 -23.01 -0.74 -9.58
C HIS A 734 -22.15 -2.02 -9.65
N ARG A 735 -20.81 -1.91 -9.54
CA ARG A 735 -19.91 -3.07 -9.50
C ARG A 735 -20.21 -3.96 -8.29
N ASP A 736 -20.44 -3.38 -7.12
CA ASP A 736 -20.76 -4.14 -5.91
C ASP A 736 -22.12 -4.84 -5.99
N VAL A 737 -23.12 -4.18 -6.60
CA VAL A 737 -24.44 -4.79 -6.86
C VAL A 737 -24.31 -6.02 -7.76
N LEU A 738 -23.57 -5.90 -8.88
CA LEU A 738 -23.31 -7.01 -9.77
C LEU A 738 -22.56 -8.14 -9.06
N ARG A 739 -21.45 -7.79 -8.41
CA ARG A 739 -20.60 -8.73 -7.67
C ARG A 739 -21.42 -9.53 -6.66
N GLN A 740 -22.20 -8.85 -5.81
CA GLN A 740 -22.98 -9.49 -4.75
C GLN A 740 -23.99 -10.47 -5.34
N ALA A 741 -24.71 -10.08 -6.39
CA ALA A 741 -25.70 -10.95 -7.03
C ALA A 741 -25.04 -12.22 -7.61
N MET A 742 -23.86 -12.09 -8.20
CA MET A 742 -23.12 -13.22 -8.76
C MET A 742 -22.50 -14.13 -7.68
N GLU A 743 -21.88 -13.55 -6.66
CA GLU A 743 -21.23 -14.30 -5.56
C GLU A 743 -22.28 -15.06 -4.72
N ASP A 744 -23.47 -14.52 -4.51
CA ASP A 744 -24.56 -15.20 -3.81
C ASP A 744 -25.01 -16.47 -4.51
N GLU A 745 -24.81 -16.57 -5.82
CA GLU A 745 -25.16 -17.74 -6.62
C GLU A 745 -23.97 -18.65 -6.91
N GLY A 746 -22.83 -18.40 -6.28
CA GLY A 746 -21.67 -19.28 -6.33
C GLY A 746 -20.68 -18.99 -7.45
N PHE A 747 -20.75 -17.81 -8.03
CA PHE A 747 -19.70 -17.29 -8.89
C PHE A 747 -18.59 -16.63 -8.06
N THR A 748 -17.40 -16.52 -8.64
CA THR A 748 -16.25 -15.89 -8.02
C THR A 748 -15.60 -14.95 -9.05
N ARG A 749 -15.36 -13.70 -8.68
CA ARG A 749 -14.63 -12.74 -9.51
C ARG A 749 -13.13 -13.08 -9.58
N ILE A 750 -12.46 -12.62 -10.65
CA ILE A 750 -10.99 -12.59 -10.70
C ILE A 750 -10.47 -11.21 -10.26
N PRO A 751 -9.21 -11.12 -9.79
CA PRO A 751 -8.69 -9.89 -9.19
C PRO A 751 -8.55 -8.70 -10.13
N ASN A 752 -8.43 -8.94 -11.43
CA ASN A 752 -8.04 -7.95 -12.43
C ASN A 752 -9.13 -7.57 -13.45
N GLU A 753 -10.33 -8.18 -13.34
CA GLU A 753 -11.45 -7.94 -14.27
C GLU A 753 -12.77 -7.85 -13.50
N TRP A 754 -13.40 -6.66 -13.44
CA TRP A 754 -14.65 -6.47 -12.72
C TRP A 754 -15.85 -7.15 -13.40
N TRP A 755 -15.74 -7.45 -14.70
CA TRP A 755 -16.80 -8.06 -15.53
C TRP A 755 -16.76 -9.57 -15.54
N HIS A 756 -15.64 -10.23 -15.15
CA HIS A 756 -15.42 -11.67 -15.25
C HIS A 756 -15.79 -12.43 -13.99
N PHE A 757 -16.57 -13.50 -14.15
CA PHE A 757 -17.03 -14.36 -13.06
C PHE A 757 -16.88 -15.84 -13.40
N ASP A 758 -16.16 -16.58 -12.56
CA ASP A 758 -15.99 -18.03 -12.61
C ASP A 758 -17.03 -18.74 -11.79
N TYR A 759 -17.76 -19.72 -12.32
CA TYR A 759 -18.62 -20.56 -11.54
C TYR A 759 -17.83 -21.60 -10.75
N ARG A 760 -18.22 -21.87 -9.49
CA ARG A 760 -17.49 -22.71 -8.50
C ARG A 760 -17.10 -24.10 -9.01
N ASP A 761 -17.92 -24.74 -9.88
CA ASP A 761 -17.75 -26.12 -10.33
C ASP A 761 -16.88 -26.23 -11.61
N TRP A 762 -16.22 -25.17 -12.06
CA TRP A 762 -15.49 -25.14 -13.31
C TRP A 762 -14.40 -26.23 -13.45
N ARG A 763 -13.85 -26.72 -12.33
CA ARG A 763 -12.86 -27.81 -12.34
C ARG A 763 -13.45 -29.17 -12.64
N GLU A 764 -14.74 -29.32 -12.55
CA GLU A 764 -15.45 -30.57 -12.78
C GLU A 764 -15.79 -30.79 -14.26
N TYR A 765 -15.51 -29.80 -15.12
CA TYR A 765 -15.75 -29.87 -16.56
C TYR A 765 -14.44 -29.84 -17.34
N PRO A 766 -14.32 -30.59 -18.48
CA PRO A 766 -13.11 -30.59 -19.29
C PRO A 766 -12.99 -29.31 -20.11
N ILE A 767 -11.81 -29.10 -20.69
CA ILE A 767 -11.61 -28.10 -21.76
C ILE A 767 -12.34 -28.56 -22.99
N LEU A 768 -13.29 -27.73 -23.46
CA LEU A 768 -14.09 -28.02 -24.65
C LEU A 768 -13.56 -27.24 -25.85
N ASN A 769 -13.76 -27.86 -27.04
CA ASN A 769 -13.38 -27.28 -28.33
C ASN A 769 -14.51 -27.41 -29.34
N LEU A 770 -15.78 -27.43 -28.90
CA LEU A 770 -16.96 -27.47 -29.75
C LEU A 770 -17.13 -26.12 -30.42
N ALA A 771 -17.30 -26.11 -31.73
CA ALA A 771 -17.62 -24.91 -32.45
C ALA A 771 -19.09 -24.49 -32.20
N PHE A 772 -19.42 -23.22 -32.37
CA PHE A 772 -20.78 -22.73 -32.13
C PHE A 772 -21.78 -23.31 -33.12
N GLU A 773 -21.29 -23.70 -34.30
CA GLU A 773 -22.06 -24.37 -35.32
C GLU A 773 -22.52 -25.80 -34.91
N ASP A 774 -21.85 -26.37 -33.91
CA ASP A 774 -22.11 -27.73 -33.39
C ASP A 774 -22.95 -27.72 -32.11
N LEU A 775 -23.32 -26.53 -31.59
CA LEU A 775 -24.16 -26.32 -30.40
C LEU A 775 -25.59 -25.92 -30.81
#